data_b089b028643d9505a70ffbf13676bec4
#
_entry.id   b089b028643d9505a70ffbf13676bec4
#
_cell.length_a   1.000
_cell.length_b   1.000
_cell.length_c   1.000
_cell.angle_alpha   90.00
_cell.angle_beta   90.00
_cell.angle_gamma   90.00
#
_symmetry.space_group_name_H-M   'P 1'
#
loop_
_entity.id
_entity.type
_entity.pdbx_description
1 polymer ?
#
loop_
_entity_poly.entity_id
_entity_poly.type
_entity_poly.pdbx_seq_one_letter_code
_entity_poly.pdbx_strand_id
1 'polypeptide(L)'
;MNRNSNTQIQMIADFEGDASVLIQEREAGIYPTLCTRDLVVFPSVLTPILIGRAESKELANMLEQNPETVFCIFCQKHADIDSPNQEDLYETGTFAKLMRVINMPNDEHQKTIIVQGLGRCKMKQIVDKEPFYLADVESLPETWPTEKEAKDPMFKALTQTFFEESIKFIQYNENIPNEAVYAINEITNRFVKCNFICTSLPFTAEDKIKMLEQEKLSERLIEALKALHKEQKLLYLQNEIRNKTQFDLDEQQKEYYLKQQIKNIKEELGEGESSPEKKELLEKAKTKKWNEATQKVFQKELAKLDNIHPQSPDYPIQLNYLQTLVDLPWGEYTEDDLSLSHAQKILNQDHYGMEKVKERILEYLAVRSLKGGMQSPILCLYGPPGVGKTSLGKSIAKAMNRKYVRMSLGGLHDEAEIRGHRRTYIGAMLGRIVKNIQKAGSANPVFILDEIDKIAQANFNGDPSSALLEVLDPEQNKAFHDNYLDIDYDLSKVLFIATANDLSSIPRPLLDRMELIEVGGYITEEKIEIAKRHLVPRELDNTGLNKYTPKIKFNKAALETIIEKYTRESGVRQLEKQINKALRKMAYKLAYEEELDNTNITPTEVTSLLGNPPFNRDIYQGNDYAGVVTGLAWTSVGGEILFIETSLSKGKAGKLTLTGNLGDVMKESAIIALEYVKAHIDLLGIDYRIFSNWNIHIHVPEGATPKDGPSAGITIATSIASALTQRKVRKNTAMTGEITLRGKVLPVGGIKEKILAAKRAGITDIVMCQVNQKDIEDIPEQYRKGLTFHYVENVAEVWKFALTDEKVDNPIDFTIEEEKKEDK
;
A
#
# COMPACT_ATOMS: atom_id res chain seq x y z
N MET A 1 -6.51 -25.83 -39.67
CA MET A 1 -5.87 -27.07 -39.20
C MET A 1 -6.43 -27.35 -37.80
N ASN A 2 -7.30 -28.34 -37.73
CA ASN A 2 -7.99 -28.73 -36.49
C ASN A 2 -6.98 -29.35 -35.53
N ARG A 3 -6.64 -28.64 -34.45
CA ARG A 3 -6.03 -29.27 -33.26
C ARG A 3 -7.17 -29.82 -32.42
N ASN A 4 -7.54 -31.09 -32.65
CA ASN A 4 -8.29 -31.87 -31.67
C ASN A 4 -7.38 -32.13 -30.47
N SER A 5 -7.40 -31.27 -29.50
CA SER A 5 -6.82 -31.55 -28.19
C SER A 5 -7.80 -32.43 -27.43
N ASN A 6 -7.62 -33.75 -27.50
CA ASN A 6 -8.21 -34.68 -26.55
C ASN A 6 -7.62 -34.33 -25.16
N THR A 7 -8.29 -33.51 -24.40
CA THR A 7 -7.96 -33.25 -23.01
C THR A 7 -8.36 -34.48 -22.21
N GLN A 8 -7.42 -35.41 -22.02
CA GLN A 8 -7.61 -36.57 -21.16
C GLN A 8 -7.66 -36.10 -19.72
N ILE A 9 -8.72 -36.50 -19.00
CA ILE A 9 -8.88 -36.27 -17.56
C ILE A 9 -7.72 -36.98 -16.85
N GLN A 10 -6.88 -36.22 -16.17
CA GLN A 10 -5.78 -36.80 -15.37
C GLN A 10 -6.36 -37.37 -14.07
N MET A 11 -6.11 -38.64 -13.81
CA MET A 11 -6.50 -39.29 -12.56
C MET A 11 -5.57 -38.84 -11.43
N ILE A 12 -6.15 -38.43 -10.31
CA ILE A 12 -5.44 -38.13 -9.07
C ILE A 12 -5.33 -39.41 -8.28
N ALA A 13 -4.11 -39.75 -7.81
CA ALA A 13 -3.96 -40.73 -6.73
C ALA A 13 -4.21 -40.01 -5.41
N ASP A 14 -5.21 -40.44 -4.64
CA ASP A 14 -5.37 -40.06 -3.25
C ASP A 14 -4.14 -40.52 -2.47
N PHE A 15 -3.23 -39.60 -2.16
CA PHE A 15 -2.08 -39.88 -1.33
C PHE A 15 -2.30 -39.21 0.02
N GLU A 16 -2.70 -39.99 1.01
CA GLU A 16 -2.87 -39.57 2.42
C GLU A 16 -1.56 -39.57 3.22
N GLY A 17 -0.40 -39.50 2.59
CA GLY A 17 0.90 -39.54 3.21
C GLY A 17 1.72 -38.27 3.11
N ASP A 18 2.90 -38.27 3.71
CA ASP A 18 3.89 -37.21 3.56
C ASP A 18 4.44 -37.26 2.13
N ALA A 19 4.15 -36.17 1.36
CA ALA A 19 4.58 -36.09 -0.04
C ALA A 19 6.11 -36.12 -0.23
N SER A 20 6.89 -35.90 0.82
CA SER A 20 8.34 -36.02 0.81
C SER A 20 8.80 -37.48 0.59
N VAL A 21 7.95 -38.44 0.94
CA VAL A 21 8.22 -39.87 0.72
C VAL A 21 8.16 -40.24 -0.78
N LEU A 22 7.40 -39.46 -1.57
CA LEU A 22 7.29 -39.70 -3.01
C LEU A 22 8.50 -39.21 -3.80
N ILE A 23 9.29 -38.31 -3.22
CA ILE A 23 10.45 -37.71 -3.86
C ILE A 23 11.70 -38.17 -3.12
N GLN A 24 12.37 -39.14 -3.64
CA GLN A 24 13.63 -39.66 -3.10
C GLN A 24 14.79 -39.17 -3.97
N GLU A 25 15.85 -38.66 -3.35
CA GLU A 25 17.12 -38.48 -4.04
C GLU A 25 17.63 -39.83 -4.54
N ARG A 26 18.01 -39.85 -5.81
CA ARG A 26 18.52 -41.07 -6.45
C ARG A 26 19.96 -40.91 -6.83
N GLU A 27 20.66 -42.03 -6.87
CA GLU A 27 22.07 -42.03 -7.27
C GLU A 27 22.18 -41.62 -8.76
N ALA A 28 23.23 -40.89 -9.09
CA ALA A 28 23.59 -40.59 -10.47
C ALA A 28 23.94 -41.90 -11.19
N GLY A 29 23.50 -42.06 -12.43
CA GLY A 29 23.77 -43.30 -13.16
C GLY A 29 23.00 -43.38 -14.47
N ILE A 30 23.07 -44.54 -15.11
CA ILE A 30 22.39 -44.79 -16.39
C ILE A 30 21.00 -45.35 -16.13
N TYR A 31 19.97 -44.62 -16.66
CA TYR A 31 18.57 -45.00 -16.54
C TYR A 31 17.92 -45.19 -17.89
N PRO A 32 16.95 -46.13 -17.99
CA PRO A 32 16.05 -46.19 -19.12
C PRO A 32 15.32 -44.84 -19.31
N THR A 33 15.15 -44.39 -20.53
CA THR A 33 14.71 -43.04 -20.79
C THR A 33 13.58 -43.00 -21.80
N LEU A 34 12.51 -42.29 -21.51
CA LEU A 34 11.38 -42.01 -22.40
C LEU A 34 11.45 -40.57 -22.92
N CYS A 35 11.47 -40.40 -24.23
CA CYS A 35 11.43 -39.10 -24.86
C CYS A 35 9.99 -38.74 -25.25
N THR A 36 9.45 -37.66 -24.66
CA THR A 36 8.09 -37.15 -24.93
C THR A 36 8.13 -35.95 -25.87
N ARG A 37 7.07 -35.73 -26.67
CA ARG A 37 7.05 -34.63 -27.68
C ARG A 37 6.72 -33.30 -27.06
N ASP A 38 5.55 -33.15 -26.44
CA ASP A 38 5.06 -31.87 -25.85
C ASP A 38 4.62 -32.07 -24.39
N LEU A 39 4.98 -33.18 -23.76
CA LEU A 39 4.55 -33.53 -22.42
C LEU A 39 5.72 -33.45 -21.43
N VAL A 40 5.55 -32.66 -20.42
CA VAL A 40 6.48 -32.55 -19.27
C VAL A 40 5.81 -33.14 -18.05
N VAL A 41 6.46 -34.09 -17.42
CA VAL A 41 5.98 -34.76 -16.20
C VAL A 41 6.54 -34.05 -14.99
N PHE A 42 5.69 -33.76 -14.01
CA PHE A 42 6.12 -33.14 -12.75
C PHE A 42 6.18 -34.18 -11.61
N PRO A 43 7.06 -33.97 -10.62
CA PRO A 43 7.13 -34.84 -9.46
C PRO A 43 5.80 -34.95 -8.70
N SER A 44 5.50 -36.13 -8.17
CA SER A 44 4.29 -36.49 -7.42
C SER A 44 2.98 -36.48 -8.21
N VAL A 45 3.00 -36.24 -9.51
CA VAL A 45 1.79 -36.22 -10.35
C VAL A 45 1.69 -37.51 -11.17
N LEU A 46 0.48 -38.07 -11.26
CA LEU A 46 0.17 -39.15 -12.17
C LEU A 46 -0.14 -38.59 -13.55
N THR A 47 0.58 -39.06 -14.55
CA THR A 47 0.48 -38.54 -15.92
C THR A 47 0.29 -39.66 -16.91
N PRO A 48 -0.80 -39.68 -17.70
CA PRO A 48 -0.96 -40.61 -18.79
C PRO A 48 -0.11 -40.20 -19.99
N ILE A 49 0.63 -41.12 -20.56
CA ILE A 49 1.51 -40.89 -21.69
C ILE A 49 1.10 -41.85 -22.82
N LEU A 50 0.80 -41.31 -23.97
CA LEU A 50 0.52 -42.08 -25.16
C LEU A 50 1.85 -42.49 -25.83
N ILE A 51 2.04 -43.78 -26.04
CA ILE A 51 3.25 -44.37 -26.64
C ILE A 51 2.95 -44.83 -28.07
N GLY A 52 3.70 -44.29 -28.99
CA GLY A 52 3.58 -44.63 -30.41
C GLY A 52 4.88 -45.15 -31.06
N ARG A 53 6.06 -44.70 -30.59
CA ARG A 53 7.36 -45.07 -31.18
C ARG A 53 7.80 -46.46 -30.79
N ALA A 54 8.60 -47.11 -31.65
CA ALA A 54 9.10 -48.44 -31.44
C ALA A 54 9.94 -48.54 -30.14
N GLU A 55 10.90 -47.67 -29.97
CA GLU A 55 11.80 -47.63 -28.81
C GLU A 55 11.00 -47.37 -27.50
N SER A 56 9.96 -46.54 -27.54
CA SER A 56 9.10 -46.28 -26.40
C SER A 56 8.22 -47.49 -26.05
N LYS A 57 7.82 -48.29 -27.06
CA LYS A 57 7.06 -49.51 -26.85
C LYS A 57 7.92 -50.59 -26.22
N GLU A 58 9.18 -50.73 -26.67
CA GLU A 58 10.12 -51.65 -26.10
C GLU A 58 10.41 -51.28 -24.62
N LEU A 59 10.60 -49.99 -24.35
CA LEU A 59 10.72 -49.52 -22.97
C LEU A 59 9.47 -49.88 -22.14
N ALA A 60 8.26 -49.62 -22.66
CA ALA A 60 7.02 -49.92 -21.92
C ALA A 60 6.87 -51.44 -21.67
N ASN A 61 7.25 -52.29 -22.61
CA ASN A 61 7.24 -53.76 -22.45
C ASN A 61 8.20 -54.20 -21.35
N MET A 62 9.40 -53.63 -21.32
CA MET A 62 10.38 -53.89 -20.27
C MET A 62 9.89 -53.44 -18.88
N LEU A 63 9.27 -52.27 -18.81
CA LEU A 63 8.71 -51.71 -17.58
C LEU A 63 7.47 -52.49 -17.11
N GLU A 64 6.68 -53.04 -17.99
CA GLU A 64 5.54 -53.92 -17.65
C GLU A 64 5.98 -55.22 -17.01
N GLN A 65 7.11 -55.77 -17.46
CA GLN A 65 7.73 -56.96 -16.83
C GLN A 65 8.41 -56.63 -15.50
N ASN A 66 8.90 -55.42 -15.32
CA ASN A 66 9.61 -54.98 -14.13
C ASN A 66 9.03 -53.62 -13.62
N PRO A 67 7.86 -53.61 -13.00
CA PRO A 67 7.15 -52.37 -12.64
C PRO A 67 7.87 -51.51 -11.61
N GLU A 68 8.77 -52.08 -10.84
CA GLU A 68 9.58 -51.32 -9.84
C GLU A 68 10.75 -50.57 -10.45
N THR A 69 11.04 -50.77 -11.74
CA THR A 69 12.14 -50.09 -12.42
C THR A 69 11.84 -48.62 -12.58
N VAL A 70 12.75 -47.77 -12.10
CA VAL A 70 12.70 -46.32 -12.28
C VAL A 70 13.33 -45.98 -13.63
N PHE A 71 12.71 -45.05 -14.33
CA PHE A 71 13.18 -44.54 -15.61
C PHE A 71 13.07 -43.03 -15.65
N CYS A 72 13.67 -42.40 -16.63
CA CYS A 72 13.66 -40.95 -16.81
C CYS A 72 12.73 -40.54 -17.96
N ILE A 73 12.16 -39.37 -17.84
CA ILE A 73 11.32 -38.76 -18.88
C ILE A 73 11.89 -37.39 -19.23
N PHE A 74 12.19 -37.17 -20.51
CA PHE A 74 12.67 -35.90 -21.04
C PHE A 74 11.80 -35.45 -22.20
N CYS A 75 11.47 -34.15 -22.20
CA CYS A 75 10.68 -33.57 -23.28
C CYS A 75 11.58 -33.10 -24.42
N GLN A 76 11.09 -33.23 -25.65
CA GLN A 76 11.75 -32.71 -26.84
C GLN A 76 11.53 -31.20 -26.99
N LYS A 77 12.54 -30.50 -27.56
CA LYS A 77 12.45 -29.09 -27.94
C LYS A 77 11.57 -28.89 -29.19
N HIS A 78 11.60 -29.85 -30.12
CA HIS A 78 10.83 -29.85 -31.35
C HIS A 78 10.05 -31.17 -31.46
N ALA A 79 8.72 -31.05 -31.52
CA ALA A 79 7.81 -32.21 -31.51
C ALA A 79 7.87 -33.04 -32.81
N ASP A 80 8.41 -32.48 -33.89
CA ASP A 80 8.40 -33.09 -35.23
C ASP A 80 9.52 -34.12 -35.43
N ILE A 81 10.48 -34.24 -34.52
CA ILE A 81 11.61 -35.14 -34.59
C ILE A 81 11.21 -36.52 -34.08
N ASP A 82 11.34 -37.54 -34.94
CA ASP A 82 10.98 -38.93 -34.60
C ASP A 82 12.05 -39.62 -33.72
N SER A 83 13.31 -39.44 -33.98
CA SER A 83 14.43 -39.98 -33.21
C SER A 83 15.33 -38.88 -32.70
N PRO A 84 15.01 -38.29 -31.51
CA PRO A 84 15.77 -37.14 -31.00
C PRO A 84 17.19 -37.51 -30.60
N ASN A 85 18.11 -36.58 -30.88
CA ASN A 85 19.46 -36.58 -30.31
C ASN A 85 19.47 -35.82 -28.98
N GLN A 86 20.60 -35.80 -28.30
CA GLN A 86 20.76 -35.09 -27.04
C GLN A 86 20.44 -33.58 -27.17
N GLU A 87 20.82 -32.93 -28.26
CA GLU A 87 20.59 -31.51 -28.54
C GLU A 87 19.09 -31.16 -28.71
N ASP A 88 18.29 -32.16 -29.12
CA ASP A 88 16.86 -32.05 -29.37
C ASP A 88 16.02 -32.18 -28.09
N LEU A 89 16.64 -32.57 -26.97
CA LEU A 89 15.98 -32.77 -25.68
C LEU A 89 16.29 -31.62 -24.73
N TYR A 90 15.35 -31.32 -23.84
CA TYR A 90 15.65 -30.48 -22.68
C TYR A 90 16.52 -31.24 -21.69
N GLU A 91 17.48 -30.57 -21.09
CA GLU A 91 18.40 -31.19 -20.13
C GLU A 91 17.71 -31.61 -18.83
N THR A 92 16.66 -30.91 -18.43
CA THR A 92 15.91 -31.19 -17.20
C THR A 92 14.72 -32.09 -17.51
N GLY A 93 14.63 -33.19 -16.76
CA GLY A 93 13.57 -34.19 -16.84
C GLY A 93 13.12 -34.67 -15.48
N THR A 94 12.39 -35.75 -15.48
CA THR A 94 11.76 -36.31 -14.27
C THR A 94 12.00 -37.79 -14.17
N PHE A 95 12.43 -38.27 -13.02
CA PHE A 95 12.41 -39.71 -12.69
C PHE A 95 10.96 -40.14 -12.58
N ALA A 96 10.62 -41.26 -13.15
CA ALA A 96 9.27 -41.79 -13.14
C ALA A 96 9.23 -43.27 -12.83
N LYS A 97 8.10 -43.73 -12.35
CA LYS A 97 7.77 -45.14 -12.15
C LYS A 97 6.49 -45.47 -12.90
N LEU A 98 6.44 -46.64 -13.50
CA LEU A 98 5.25 -47.14 -14.17
C LEU A 98 4.20 -47.54 -13.13
N MET A 99 2.98 -46.99 -13.25
CA MET A 99 1.87 -47.35 -12.37
C MET A 99 0.90 -48.31 -13.06
N ARG A 100 0.61 -48.10 -14.32
CA ARG A 100 -0.33 -48.93 -15.08
C ARG A 100 -0.11 -48.81 -16.59
N VAL A 101 -0.36 -49.91 -17.30
CA VAL A 101 -0.47 -49.91 -18.78
C VAL A 101 -1.92 -50.08 -19.16
N ILE A 102 -2.42 -49.27 -20.09
CA ILE A 102 -3.77 -49.31 -20.64
C ILE A 102 -3.64 -49.54 -22.15
N ASN A 103 -4.17 -50.68 -22.60
CA ASN A 103 -4.23 -50.99 -24.00
C ASN A 103 -5.51 -50.40 -24.59
N MET A 104 -5.43 -49.68 -25.70
CA MET A 104 -6.60 -49.09 -26.36
C MET A 104 -7.38 -50.17 -27.14
N PRO A 105 -8.74 -50.27 -26.96
CA PRO A 105 -9.52 -51.36 -27.60
C PRO A 105 -9.59 -51.28 -29.13
N ASN A 106 -9.27 -50.16 -29.73
CA ASN A 106 -9.50 -49.90 -31.17
C ASN A 106 -8.21 -49.68 -31.96
N ASP A 107 -7.03 -49.73 -31.34
CA ASP A 107 -5.75 -49.52 -32.03
C ASP A 107 -4.64 -50.36 -31.38
N GLU A 108 -4.32 -51.51 -31.98
CA GLU A 108 -3.25 -52.42 -31.50
C GLU A 108 -1.86 -51.76 -31.56
N HIS A 109 -1.74 -50.58 -32.18
CA HIS A 109 -0.48 -49.87 -32.35
C HIS A 109 -0.21 -48.78 -31.33
N GLN A 110 -1.19 -48.42 -30.46
CA GLN A 110 -1.01 -47.40 -29.43
C GLN A 110 -1.26 -47.96 -28.03
N LYS A 111 -0.30 -47.68 -27.13
CA LYS A 111 -0.41 -48.00 -25.70
C LYS A 111 -0.40 -46.70 -24.92
N THR A 112 -1.20 -46.63 -23.85
CA THR A 112 -1.13 -45.56 -22.87
C THR A 112 -0.54 -46.09 -21.59
N ILE A 113 0.54 -45.47 -21.11
CA ILE A 113 1.10 -45.76 -19.80
C ILE A 113 0.73 -44.65 -18.82
N ILE A 114 0.40 -45.04 -17.59
CA ILE A 114 0.26 -44.11 -16.49
C ILE A 114 1.55 -44.16 -15.68
N VAL A 115 2.19 -43.02 -15.57
CA VAL A 115 3.45 -42.89 -14.83
C VAL A 115 3.29 -41.93 -13.66
N GLN A 116 4.05 -42.18 -12.59
CA GLN A 116 4.18 -41.30 -11.44
C GLN A 116 5.55 -40.63 -11.46
N GLY A 117 5.61 -39.31 -11.44
CA GLY A 117 6.85 -38.58 -11.28
C GLY A 117 7.41 -38.75 -9.86
N LEU A 118 8.70 -39.02 -9.73
CA LEU A 118 9.36 -39.31 -8.45
C LEU A 118 10.33 -38.22 -7.99
N GLY A 119 10.87 -37.42 -8.91
CA GLY A 119 11.86 -36.40 -8.63
C GLY A 119 12.44 -35.85 -9.91
N ARG A 120 13.20 -34.76 -9.82
CA ARG A 120 13.83 -34.13 -10.99
C ARG A 120 15.18 -34.76 -11.28
N CYS A 121 15.55 -34.78 -12.57
CA CYS A 121 16.85 -35.21 -13.01
C CYS A 121 17.42 -34.30 -14.09
N LYS A 122 18.72 -34.32 -14.22
CA LYS A 122 19.44 -33.63 -15.29
C LYS A 122 20.18 -34.61 -16.15
N MET A 123 20.01 -34.53 -17.45
CA MET A 123 20.72 -35.39 -18.42
C MET A 123 22.15 -34.90 -18.60
N LYS A 124 23.09 -35.82 -18.47
CA LYS A 124 24.50 -35.59 -18.82
C LYS A 124 24.78 -35.98 -20.28
N GLN A 125 24.40 -37.20 -20.63
CA GLN A 125 24.53 -37.71 -22.02
C GLN A 125 23.58 -38.85 -22.29
N ILE A 126 23.25 -39.05 -23.55
CA ILE A 126 22.61 -40.29 -24.04
C ILE A 126 23.71 -41.31 -24.25
N VAL A 127 23.53 -42.47 -23.64
CA VAL A 127 24.53 -43.58 -23.69
C VAL A 127 24.22 -44.51 -24.85
N ASP A 128 22.93 -44.87 -25.02
CA ASP A 128 22.47 -45.76 -26.08
C ASP A 128 21.05 -45.40 -26.48
N LYS A 129 20.66 -45.81 -27.68
CA LYS A 129 19.32 -45.59 -28.25
C LYS A 129 18.56 -46.87 -28.57
N GLU A 130 19.24 -48.01 -28.60
CA GLU A 130 18.64 -49.32 -28.91
C GLU A 130 18.83 -50.30 -27.74
N PRO A 131 17.81 -51.11 -27.36
CA PRO A 131 16.43 -51.15 -27.93
C PRO A 131 15.53 -50.01 -27.47
N PHE A 132 15.94 -49.25 -26.50
CA PHE A 132 15.31 -48.02 -26.01
C PHE A 132 16.39 -47.05 -25.50
N TYR A 133 16.05 -45.80 -25.31
CA TYR A 133 17.00 -44.79 -24.88
C TYR A 133 17.53 -45.06 -23.47
N LEU A 134 18.84 -44.98 -23.32
CA LEU A 134 19.56 -44.99 -22.04
C LEU A 134 20.28 -43.67 -21.87
N ALA A 135 20.07 -42.99 -20.78
CA ALA A 135 20.74 -41.75 -20.49
C ALA A 135 21.46 -41.78 -19.13
N ASP A 136 22.65 -41.22 -19.10
CA ASP A 136 23.37 -40.93 -17.86
C ASP A 136 22.81 -39.65 -17.30
N VAL A 137 22.29 -39.74 -16.07
CA VAL A 137 21.58 -38.64 -15.42
C VAL A 137 22.07 -38.41 -13.99
N GLU A 138 21.92 -37.18 -13.51
CA GLU A 138 22.10 -36.81 -12.11
C GLU A 138 20.79 -36.38 -11.49
N SER A 139 20.65 -36.63 -10.20
CA SER A 139 19.48 -36.17 -9.43
C SER A 139 19.57 -34.67 -9.18
N LEU A 140 18.48 -33.98 -9.38
CA LEU A 140 18.34 -32.59 -8.98
C LEU A 140 17.56 -32.52 -7.66
N PRO A 141 18.08 -31.82 -6.64
CA PRO A 141 17.40 -31.71 -5.36
C PRO A 141 16.06 -30.97 -5.48
N GLU A 142 15.11 -31.38 -4.68
CA GLU A 142 13.83 -30.63 -4.47
C GLU A 142 13.87 -30.00 -3.07
N THR A 143 13.77 -28.68 -3.02
CA THR A 143 13.76 -27.98 -1.75
C THR A 143 12.33 -27.76 -1.27
N TRP A 144 11.95 -28.49 -0.23
CA TRP A 144 10.64 -28.33 0.42
C TRP A 144 10.62 -27.04 1.24
N PRO A 145 9.49 -26.31 1.24
CA PRO A 145 9.37 -25.15 2.09
C PRO A 145 9.55 -25.51 3.56
N THR A 146 10.48 -24.86 4.23
CA THR A 146 10.66 -25.00 5.68
C THR A 146 9.39 -24.53 6.42
N GLU A 147 9.21 -24.97 7.68
CA GLU A 147 8.05 -24.49 8.48
C GLU A 147 8.00 -22.97 8.61
N LYS A 148 9.15 -22.28 8.55
CA LYS A 148 9.21 -20.82 8.58
C LYS A 148 8.75 -20.22 7.25
N GLU A 149 9.21 -20.74 6.13
CA GLU A 149 8.79 -20.31 4.79
C GLU A 149 7.31 -20.60 4.54
N ALA A 150 6.82 -21.77 4.97
CA ALA A 150 5.39 -22.12 4.86
C ALA A 150 4.47 -21.20 5.69
N LYS A 151 5.00 -20.57 6.75
CA LYS A 151 4.29 -19.57 7.59
C LYS A 151 4.46 -18.14 7.09
N ASP A 152 5.41 -17.89 6.17
CA ASP A 152 5.65 -16.56 5.62
C ASP A 152 4.38 -16.00 4.93
N PRO A 153 3.94 -14.80 5.28
CA PRO A 153 2.79 -14.15 4.65
C PRO A 153 2.93 -14.01 3.13
N MET A 154 4.14 -13.73 2.64
CA MET A 154 4.41 -13.58 1.21
C MET A 154 4.26 -14.91 0.46
N PHE A 155 4.81 -16.00 1.01
CA PHE A 155 4.67 -17.34 0.41
C PHE A 155 3.20 -17.81 0.41
N LYS A 156 2.46 -17.52 1.49
CA LYS A 156 1.02 -17.84 1.56
C LYS A 156 0.23 -17.08 0.52
N ALA A 157 0.47 -15.77 0.40
CA ALA A 157 -0.19 -14.93 -0.60
C ALA A 157 0.11 -15.42 -2.03
N LEU A 158 1.37 -15.70 -2.34
CA LEU A 158 1.81 -16.23 -3.63
C LEU A 158 1.10 -17.55 -4.00
N THR A 159 1.08 -18.48 -3.04
CA THR A 159 0.42 -19.77 -3.21
C THR A 159 -1.08 -19.63 -3.42
N GLN A 160 -1.72 -18.79 -2.61
CA GLN A 160 -3.15 -18.55 -2.69
C GLN A 160 -3.51 -17.87 -4.02
N THR A 161 -2.78 -16.84 -4.43
CA THR A 161 -2.98 -16.15 -5.71
C THR A 161 -2.86 -17.12 -6.88
N PHE A 162 -1.84 -17.96 -6.89
CA PHE A 162 -1.67 -18.93 -7.98
C PHE A 162 -2.85 -19.91 -8.08
N PHE A 163 -3.33 -20.42 -6.94
CA PHE A 163 -4.46 -21.35 -6.94
C PHE A 163 -5.76 -20.69 -7.37
N GLU A 164 -6.05 -19.50 -6.84
CA GLU A 164 -7.26 -18.75 -7.20
C GLU A 164 -7.28 -18.36 -8.68
N GLU A 165 -6.17 -17.85 -9.21
CA GLU A 165 -6.07 -17.47 -10.62
C GLU A 165 -6.11 -18.68 -11.55
N SER A 166 -5.57 -19.83 -11.13
CA SER A 166 -5.67 -21.08 -11.90
C SER A 166 -7.11 -21.59 -11.96
N ILE A 167 -7.85 -21.52 -10.87
CA ILE A 167 -9.27 -21.90 -10.83
C ILE A 167 -10.08 -20.97 -11.73
N LYS A 168 -9.87 -19.67 -11.67
CA LYS A 168 -10.53 -18.71 -12.55
C LYS A 168 -10.24 -19.01 -14.03
N PHE A 169 -8.96 -19.27 -14.38
CA PHE A 169 -8.58 -19.59 -15.74
C PHE A 169 -9.30 -20.83 -16.26
N ILE A 170 -9.41 -21.89 -15.46
CA ILE A 170 -10.14 -23.11 -15.82
C ILE A 170 -11.62 -22.81 -16.06
N GLN A 171 -12.26 -22.02 -15.18
CA GLN A 171 -13.67 -21.65 -15.31
C GLN A 171 -13.98 -20.81 -16.55
N TYR A 172 -13.02 -20.00 -17.01
CA TYR A 172 -13.18 -19.17 -18.22
C TYR A 172 -12.74 -19.88 -19.51
N ASN A 173 -12.08 -21.03 -19.43
CA ASN A 173 -11.56 -21.77 -20.57
C ASN A 173 -12.47 -22.95 -20.92
N GLU A 174 -13.30 -22.78 -21.93
CA GLU A 174 -14.25 -23.82 -22.41
C GLU A 174 -13.57 -25.14 -22.83
N ASN A 175 -12.25 -25.13 -23.08
CA ASN A 175 -11.50 -26.31 -23.48
C ASN A 175 -11.02 -27.17 -22.31
N ILE A 176 -11.15 -26.70 -21.08
CA ILE A 176 -10.74 -27.44 -19.89
C ILE A 176 -12.00 -27.85 -19.10
N PRO A 177 -12.17 -29.16 -18.79
CA PRO A 177 -13.33 -29.62 -18.04
C PRO A 177 -13.35 -29.01 -16.63
N ASN A 178 -14.53 -28.61 -16.16
CA ASN A 178 -14.71 -28.02 -14.82
C ASN A 178 -14.40 -29.00 -13.69
N GLU A 179 -14.36 -30.31 -13.99
CA GLU A 179 -13.95 -31.36 -13.05
C GLU A 179 -12.50 -31.17 -12.58
N ALA A 180 -11.66 -30.49 -13.34
CA ALA A 180 -10.30 -30.15 -12.92
C ALA A 180 -10.30 -29.23 -11.69
N VAL A 181 -11.30 -28.38 -11.51
CA VAL A 181 -11.44 -27.52 -10.33
C VAL A 181 -11.70 -28.37 -9.07
N TYR A 182 -12.53 -29.39 -9.17
CA TYR A 182 -12.77 -30.31 -8.05
C TYR A 182 -11.49 -31.05 -7.66
N ALA A 183 -10.77 -31.53 -8.67
CA ALA A 183 -9.50 -32.20 -8.48
C ALA A 183 -8.46 -31.30 -7.77
N ILE A 184 -8.34 -30.06 -8.16
CA ILE A 184 -7.44 -29.09 -7.52
C ILE A 184 -7.84 -28.83 -6.06
N ASN A 185 -9.12 -28.77 -5.76
CA ASN A 185 -9.61 -28.47 -4.39
C ASN A 185 -9.35 -29.64 -3.42
N GLU A 186 -9.46 -30.89 -3.88
CA GLU A 186 -9.23 -32.08 -3.07
C GLU A 186 -7.75 -32.26 -2.66
N ILE A 187 -6.79 -31.76 -3.46
CA ILE A 187 -5.38 -31.88 -3.13
C ILE A 187 -5.02 -30.96 -1.96
N THR A 188 -4.69 -31.52 -0.81
CA THR A 188 -4.35 -30.79 0.42
C THR A 188 -2.89 -30.31 0.44
N ASN A 189 -1.96 -31.11 -0.09
CA ASN A 189 -0.53 -30.77 -0.12
C ASN A 189 -0.25 -29.71 -1.20
N ARG A 190 0.31 -28.56 -0.78
CA ARG A 190 0.58 -27.41 -1.66
C ARG A 190 1.57 -27.70 -2.79
N PHE A 191 2.58 -28.52 -2.52
CA PHE A 191 3.58 -28.91 -3.52
C PHE A 191 2.95 -29.77 -4.62
N VAL A 192 2.23 -30.81 -4.23
CA VAL A 192 1.49 -31.68 -5.15
C VAL A 192 0.46 -30.89 -5.94
N LYS A 193 -0.28 -30.01 -5.27
CA LYS A 193 -1.27 -29.13 -5.91
C LYS A 193 -0.62 -28.23 -6.96
N CYS A 194 0.52 -27.61 -6.65
CA CYS A 194 1.27 -26.79 -7.60
C CYS A 194 1.68 -27.60 -8.83
N ASN A 195 2.32 -28.74 -8.64
CA ASN A 195 2.79 -29.60 -9.73
C ASN A 195 1.62 -30.14 -10.56
N PHE A 196 0.51 -30.48 -9.93
CA PHE A 196 -0.71 -30.90 -10.61
C PHE A 196 -1.26 -29.80 -11.53
N ILE A 197 -1.33 -28.57 -11.03
CA ILE A 197 -1.78 -27.40 -11.83
C ILE A 197 -0.80 -27.15 -12.98
N CYS A 198 0.52 -27.18 -12.75
CA CYS A 198 1.54 -27.01 -13.79
C CYS A 198 1.43 -28.08 -14.88
N THR A 199 1.01 -29.29 -14.51
CA THR A 199 0.80 -30.39 -15.48
C THR A 199 -0.49 -30.18 -16.26
N SER A 200 -1.59 -29.82 -15.57
CA SER A 200 -2.96 -29.80 -16.12
C SER A 200 -3.27 -28.60 -17.00
N LEU A 201 -2.63 -27.46 -16.74
CA LEU A 201 -2.86 -26.26 -17.52
C LEU A 201 -2.14 -26.31 -18.89
N PRO A 202 -2.68 -25.61 -19.91
CA PRO A 202 -2.18 -25.69 -21.30
C PRO A 202 -0.92 -24.84 -21.52
N PHE A 203 0.02 -24.89 -20.57
CA PHE A 203 1.31 -24.22 -20.72
C PHE A 203 2.14 -24.87 -21.81
N THR A 204 2.97 -24.07 -22.47
CA THR A 204 3.92 -24.61 -23.46
C THR A 204 4.95 -25.53 -22.78
N ALA A 205 5.52 -26.49 -23.54
CA ALA A 205 6.58 -27.35 -23.02
C ALA A 205 7.76 -26.53 -22.47
N GLU A 206 8.13 -25.43 -23.12
CA GLU A 206 9.18 -24.52 -22.67
C GLU A 206 8.85 -23.88 -21.31
N ASP A 207 7.62 -23.36 -21.12
CA ASP A 207 7.20 -22.78 -19.87
C ASP A 207 7.15 -23.83 -18.75
N LYS A 208 6.69 -25.06 -19.05
CA LYS A 208 6.70 -26.20 -18.10
C LYS A 208 8.11 -26.60 -17.69
N ILE A 209 9.06 -26.62 -18.61
CA ILE A 209 10.47 -26.92 -18.30
C ILE A 209 11.06 -25.82 -17.41
N LYS A 210 10.83 -24.54 -17.71
CA LYS A 210 11.27 -23.43 -16.83
C LYS A 210 10.75 -23.58 -15.40
N MET A 211 9.50 -24.05 -15.23
CA MET A 211 8.94 -24.34 -13.91
C MET A 211 9.62 -25.54 -13.27
N LEU A 212 9.90 -26.59 -14.05
CA LEU A 212 10.55 -27.80 -13.56
C LEU A 212 12.00 -27.56 -13.15
N GLU A 213 12.70 -26.63 -13.78
CA GLU A 213 14.09 -26.24 -13.45
C GLU A 213 14.21 -25.55 -12.08
N GLN A 214 13.15 -24.95 -11.57
CA GLN A 214 13.19 -24.24 -10.30
C GLN A 214 13.28 -25.22 -9.13
N GLU A 215 14.30 -25.05 -8.31
CA GLU A 215 14.55 -25.90 -7.13
C GLU A 215 13.52 -25.60 -6.02
N LYS A 216 13.25 -24.30 -5.77
CA LYS A 216 12.33 -23.87 -4.71
C LYS A 216 10.91 -23.74 -5.22
N LEU A 217 9.95 -24.19 -4.41
CA LEU A 217 8.53 -24.06 -4.73
C LEU A 217 8.10 -22.62 -4.96
N SER A 218 8.65 -21.66 -4.22
CA SER A 218 8.34 -20.22 -4.41
C SER A 218 8.75 -19.70 -5.79
N GLU A 219 9.90 -20.10 -6.29
CA GLU A 219 10.39 -19.72 -7.61
C GLU A 219 9.56 -20.39 -8.72
N ARG A 220 9.23 -21.68 -8.53
CA ARG A 220 8.32 -22.41 -9.44
C ARG A 220 6.94 -21.76 -9.54
N LEU A 221 6.37 -21.30 -8.42
CA LEU A 221 5.09 -20.58 -8.37
C LEU A 221 5.15 -19.26 -9.12
N ILE A 222 6.26 -18.54 -9.05
CA ILE A 222 6.45 -17.27 -9.78
C ILE A 222 6.48 -17.54 -11.29
N GLU A 223 7.23 -18.54 -11.75
CA GLU A 223 7.27 -18.90 -13.17
C GLU A 223 5.90 -19.42 -13.65
N ALA A 224 5.21 -20.19 -12.83
CA ALA A 224 3.86 -20.67 -13.13
C ALA A 224 2.84 -19.52 -13.23
N LEU A 225 2.91 -18.51 -12.36
CA LEU A 225 2.07 -17.31 -12.46
C LEU A 225 2.35 -16.48 -13.71
N LYS A 226 3.63 -16.34 -14.10
CA LYS A 226 3.98 -15.65 -15.35
C LYS A 226 3.38 -16.35 -16.56
N ALA A 227 3.50 -17.67 -16.62
CA ALA A 227 2.91 -18.47 -17.69
C ALA A 227 1.38 -18.39 -17.67
N LEU A 228 0.75 -18.44 -16.50
CA LEU A 228 -0.69 -18.34 -16.34
C LEU A 228 -1.23 -17.00 -16.86
N HIS A 229 -0.60 -15.90 -16.50
CA HIS A 229 -0.99 -14.57 -16.99
C HIS A 229 -0.83 -14.43 -18.51
N LYS A 230 0.21 -15.06 -19.07
CA LYS A 230 0.42 -15.11 -20.52
C LYS A 230 -0.74 -15.85 -21.21
N GLU A 231 -1.13 -17.01 -20.69
CA GLU A 231 -2.24 -17.81 -21.23
C GLU A 231 -3.61 -17.14 -21.01
N GLN A 232 -3.84 -16.47 -19.86
CA GLN A 232 -5.03 -15.66 -19.62
C GLN A 232 -5.19 -14.56 -20.68
N LYS A 233 -4.09 -13.87 -21.02
CA LYS A 233 -4.10 -12.81 -22.02
C LYS A 233 -4.37 -13.37 -23.43
N LEU A 234 -3.80 -14.54 -23.76
CA LEU A 234 -4.07 -15.23 -25.03
C LEU A 234 -5.54 -15.66 -25.13
N LEU A 235 -6.09 -16.24 -24.08
CA LEU A 235 -7.50 -16.67 -24.01
C LEU A 235 -8.44 -15.48 -24.18
N TYR A 236 -8.15 -14.36 -23.52
CA TYR A 236 -8.92 -13.13 -23.65
C TYR A 236 -8.93 -12.64 -25.11
N LEU A 237 -7.77 -12.56 -25.75
CA LEU A 237 -7.65 -12.15 -27.15
C LEU A 237 -8.35 -13.12 -28.12
N GLN A 238 -8.29 -14.43 -27.86
CA GLN A 238 -8.97 -15.43 -28.68
C GLN A 238 -10.50 -15.30 -28.59
N ASN A 239 -11.03 -15.05 -27.39
CA ASN A 239 -12.46 -14.84 -27.19
C ASN A 239 -12.93 -13.53 -27.82
N GLU A 240 -12.13 -12.49 -27.78
CA GLU A 240 -12.42 -11.23 -28.47
C GLU A 240 -12.47 -11.39 -30.01
N ILE A 241 -11.50 -12.11 -30.56
CA ILE A 241 -11.47 -12.39 -32.02
C ILE A 241 -12.64 -13.28 -32.41
N ARG A 242 -12.96 -14.32 -31.63
CA ARG A 242 -14.06 -15.26 -31.89
C ARG A 242 -15.41 -14.56 -31.90
N ASN A 243 -15.66 -13.71 -30.90
CA ASN A 243 -16.87 -12.92 -30.80
C ASN A 243 -17.00 -11.92 -31.95
N LYS A 244 -15.88 -11.33 -32.38
CA LYS A 244 -15.85 -10.41 -33.53
C LYS A 244 -16.13 -11.09 -34.84
N THR A 245 -15.56 -12.28 -35.08
CA THR A 245 -15.69 -13.02 -36.35
C THR A 245 -17.08 -13.62 -36.52
N GLN A 246 -17.74 -14.01 -35.45
CA GLN A 246 -19.08 -14.58 -35.46
C GLN A 246 -20.14 -13.49 -35.70
N PHE A 247 -19.93 -12.29 -35.16
CA PHE A 247 -20.80 -11.13 -35.39
C PHE A 247 -20.70 -10.61 -36.83
N ASP A 248 -19.49 -10.56 -37.42
CA ASP A 248 -19.27 -10.00 -38.76
C ASP A 248 -19.86 -10.83 -39.89
N LEU A 249 -19.98 -12.16 -39.73
CA LEU A 249 -20.53 -13.06 -40.75
C LEU A 249 -22.05 -13.04 -40.81
N ASP A 250 -22.74 -12.91 -39.66
CA ASP A 250 -24.19 -12.85 -39.63
C ASP A 250 -24.74 -11.47 -40.00
N GLU A 251 -23.99 -10.40 -39.72
CA GLU A 251 -24.38 -9.02 -40.04
C GLU A 251 -24.24 -8.66 -41.52
N GLN A 252 -23.18 -9.11 -42.21
CA GLN A 252 -22.97 -8.78 -43.62
C GLN A 252 -24.08 -9.31 -44.55
N GLN A 253 -24.62 -10.47 -44.25
CA GLN A 253 -25.73 -10.99 -45.07
C GLN A 253 -27.06 -10.29 -44.78
N LYS A 254 -27.30 -9.92 -43.54
CA LYS A 254 -28.52 -9.23 -43.13
C LYS A 254 -28.51 -7.76 -43.49
N GLU A 255 -27.34 -7.12 -43.42
CA GLU A 255 -27.12 -5.72 -43.73
C GLU A 255 -27.30 -5.38 -45.22
N TYR A 256 -26.87 -6.26 -46.12
CA TYR A 256 -27.06 -6.07 -47.54
C TYR A 256 -28.55 -6.10 -47.94
N TYR A 257 -29.34 -7.01 -47.34
CA TYR A 257 -30.78 -7.12 -47.64
C TYR A 257 -31.58 -5.96 -47.02
N LEU A 258 -31.23 -5.50 -45.86
CA LEU A 258 -31.89 -4.40 -45.18
C LEU A 258 -31.53 -3.02 -45.78
N LYS A 259 -30.28 -2.84 -46.21
CA LYS A 259 -29.85 -1.58 -46.88
C LYS A 259 -30.63 -1.31 -48.17
N GLN A 260 -30.94 -2.33 -48.88
CA GLN A 260 -31.72 -2.20 -50.12
C GLN A 260 -33.19 -1.87 -49.84
N GLN A 261 -33.78 -2.43 -48.78
CA GLN A 261 -35.14 -2.09 -48.35
C GLN A 261 -35.23 -0.69 -47.72
N ILE A 262 -34.25 -0.29 -46.91
CA ILE A 262 -34.21 1.01 -46.23
C ILE A 262 -34.00 2.14 -47.25
N LYS A 263 -33.22 1.93 -48.31
CA LYS A 263 -33.04 2.91 -49.38
C LYS A 263 -34.35 3.19 -50.10
N ASN A 264 -35.15 2.15 -50.37
CA ASN A 264 -36.44 2.31 -50.98
C ASN A 264 -37.49 2.97 -50.08
N ILE A 265 -37.44 2.72 -48.78
CA ILE A 265 -38.37 3.29 -47.79
C ILE A 265 -38.01 4.75 -47.45
N LYS A 266 -36.69 5.12 -47.41
CA LYS A 266 -36.26 6.50 -47.18
C LYS A 266 -36.57 7.44 -48.37
N GLU A 267 -36.59 6.88 -49.58
CA GLU A 267 -36.98 7.67 -50.76
C GLU A 267 -38.52 7.90 -50.80
N GLU A 268 -39.33 6.99 -50.24
CA GLU A 268 -40.80 7.15 -50.17
C GLU A 268 -41.29 8.01 -48.99
N LEU A 269 -40.50 8.09 -47.86
CA LEU A 269 -40.95 8.77 -46.64
C LEU A 269 -40.47 10.21 -46.45
N GLY A 270 -39.64 10.75 -47.35
CA GLY A 270 -39.29 12.16 -47.34
C GLY A 270 -38.69 12.72 -46.05
N GLU A 271 -38.00 11.92 -45.22
CA GLU A 271 -37.58 12.28 -43.88
C GLU A 271 -36.12 12.67 -43.76
N GLY A 272 -35.92 14.00 -43.66
CA GLY A 272 -34.82 14.60 -42.97
C GLY A 272 -35.16 14.97 -41.51
N GLU A 273 -35.84 14.15 -40.71
CA GLU A 273 -36.08 14.44 -39.30
C GLU A 273 -34.92 13.93 -38.43
N SER A 274 -34.17 14.90 -37.92
CA SER A 274 -33.13 14.65 -36.92
C SER A 274 -33.71 13.98 -35.69
N SER A 275 -33.07 12.87 -35.21
CA SER A 275 -33.48 12.14 -34.04
C SER A 275 -33.69 13.09 -32.84
N PRO A 276 -34.65 12.79 -31.91
CA PRO A 276 -34.89 13.63 -30.72
C PRO A 276 -33.61 13.94 -29.95
N GLU A 277 -32.74 12.96 -29.84
CA GLU A 277 -31.43 13.06 -29.17
C GLU A 277 -30.51 14.09 -29.82
N LYS A 278 -30.49 14.14 -31.15
CA LYS A 278 -29.71 15.11 -31.91
C LYS A 278 -30.26 16.54 -31.76
N LYS A 279 -31.58 16.70 -31.73
CA LYS A 279 -32.21 18.02 -31.47
C LYS A 279 -31.80 18.52 -30.09
N GLU A 280 -31.84 17.65 -29.05
CA GLU A 280 -31.43 18.00 -27.71
C GLU A 280 -29.93 18.37 -27.61
N LEU A 281 -29.05 17.63 -28.29
CA LEU A 281 -27.61 17.93 -28.35
C LEU A 281 -27.36 19.29 -29.01
N LEU A 282 -28.05 19.61 -30.10
CA LEU A 282 -27.93 20.90 -30.78
C LEU A 282 -28.46 22.07 -29.94
N GLU A 283 -29.53 21.88 -29.19
CA GLU A 283 -30.05 22.91 -28.28
C GLU A 283 -29.08 23.18 -27.14
N LYS A 284 -28.59 22.15 -26.48
CA LYS A 284 -27.55 22.26 -25.44
C LYS A 284 -26.26 22.90 -25.98
N ALA A 285 -25.83 22.51 -27.17
CA ALA A 285 -24.64 23.03 -27.82
C ALA A 285 -24.72 24.57 -28.08
N LYS A 286 -25.88 25.10 -28.40
CA LYS A 286 -26.08 26.53 -28.60
C LYS A 286 -25.84 27.38 -27.35
N THR A 287 -25.99 26.78 -26.18
CA THR A 287 -25.78 27.48 -24.90
C THR A 287 -24.34 27.52 -24.47
N LYS A 288 -23.47 26.68 -25.07
CA LYS A 288 -22.07 26.53 -24.65
C LYS A 288 -21.14 27.54 -25.30
N LYS A 289 -20.19 28.04 -24.53
CA LYS A 289 -19.16 28.98 -25.00
C LYS A 289 -17.90 28.25 -25.43
N TRP A 290 -17.97 27.61 -26.57
CA TRP A 290 -16.82 26.87 -27.13
C TRP A 290 -15.82 27.80 -27.84
N ASN A 291 -14.54 27.38 -27.89
CA ASN A 291 -13.58 27.94 -28.81
C ASN A 291 -13.82 27.36 -30.22
N GLU A 292 -13.22 27.98 -31.24
CA GLU A 292 -13.41 27.55 -32.63
C GLU A 292 -12.99 26.11 -32.89
N ALA A 293 -11.92 25.65 -32.23
CA ALA A 293 -11.40 24.27 -32.36
C ALA A 293 -12.42 23.25 -31.84
N THR A 294 -12.93 23.44 -30.63
CA THR A 294 -13.96 22.57 -30.03
C THR A 294 -15.25 22.58 -30.85
N GLN A 295 -15.66 23.72 -31.35
CA GLN A 295 -16.85 23.83 -32.20
C GLN A 295 -16.70 23.04 -33.52
N LYS A 296 -15.53 23.13 -34.16
CA LYS A 296 -15.22 22.33 -35.36
C LYS A 296 -15.23 20.84 -35.08
N VAL A 297 -14.66 20.42 -33.95
CA VAL A 297 -14.66 19.00 -33.54
C VAL A 297 -16.09 18.53 -33.28
N PHE A 298 -16.91 19.30 -32.55
CA PHE A 298 -18.31 18.96 -32.32
C PHE A 298 -19.09 18.80 -33.64
N GLN A 299 -18.96 19.75 -34.58
CA GLN A 299 -19.62 19.64 -35.88
C GLN A 299 -19.17 18.43 -36.71
N LYS A 300 -17.86 18.15 -36.71
CA LYS A 300 -17.31 16.96 -37.38
C LYS A 300 -17.83 15.67 -36.78
N GLU A 301 -17.84 15.57 -35.47
CA GLU A 301 -18.28 14.34 -34.78
C GLU A 301 -19.82 14.20 -34.85
N LEU A 302 -20.56 15.29 -34.89
CA LEU A 302 -22.00 15.28 -35.13
C LEU A 302 -22.34 14.80 -36.56
N ALA A 303 -21.57 15.24 -37.56
CA ALA A 303 -21.71 14.76 -38.91
C ALA A 303 -21.37 13.27 -39.08
N LYS A 304 -20.45 12.74 -38.27
CA LYS A 304 -20.19 11.31 -38.19
C LYS A 304 -21.38 10.54 -37.65
N LEU A 305 -22.05 11.07 -36.60
CA LEU A 305 -23.24 10.45 -36.02
C LEU A 305 -24.36 10.27 -37.06
N ASP A 306 -24.49 11.23 -37.99
CA ASP A 306 -25.46 11.14 -39.10
C ASP A 306 -25.23 9.97 -40.05
N ASN A 307 -23.97 9.56 -40.17
CA ASN A 307 -23.57 8.46 -41.08
C ASN A 307 -23.56 7.10 -40.36
N ILE A 308 -23.78 7.05 -39.05
CA ILE A 308 -23.80 5.81 -38.27
C ILE A 308 -25.26 5.36 -38.09
N HIS A 309 -25.55 4.13 -38.43
CA HIS A 309 -26.89 3.58 -38.27
C HIS A 309 -27.22 3.47 -36.75
N PRO A 310 -28.42 3.87 -36.30
CA PRO A 310 -28.79 3.86 -34.88
C PRO A 310 -28.68 2.50 -34.16
N GLN A 311 -28.71 1.39 -34.89
CA GLN A 311 -28.52 0.04 -34.34
C GLN A 311 -27.04 -0.43 -34.37
N SER A 312 -26.13 0.38 -34.91
CA SER A 312 -24.71 0.05 -34.87
C SER A 312 -24.16 0.17 -33.45
N PRO A 313 -23.28 -0.73 -33.00
CA PRO A 313 -22.55 -0.61 -31.71
C PRO A 313 -21.79 0.71 -31.54
N ASP A 314 -21.41 1.35 -32.65
CA ASP A 314 -20.70 2.63 -32.63
C ASP A 314 -21.61 3.82 -32.37
N TYR A 315 -22.94 3.72 -32.63
CA TYR A 315 -23.87 4.82 -32.42
C TYR A 315 -23.93 5.29 -30.96
N PRO A 316 -24.16 4.41 -29.97
CA PRO A 316 -24.16 4.81 -28.57
C PRO A 316 -22.80 5.33 -28.09
N ILE A 317 -21.69 4.86 -28.63
CA ILE A 317 -20.35 5.35 -28.30
C ILE A 317 -20.19 6.78 -28.79
N GLN A 318 -20.58 7.04 -30.04
CA GLN A 318 -20.50 8.38 -30.64
C GLN A 318 -21.47 9.36 -29.98
N LEU A 319 -22.67 8.92 -29.65
CA LEU A 319 -23.68 9.70 -28.94
C LEU A 319 -23.18 10.07 -27.53
N ASN A 320 -22.66 9.11 -26.79
CA ASN A 320 -22.12 9.34 -25.44
C ASN A 320 -20.92 10.32 -25.47
N TYR A 321 -20.09 10.23 -26.47
CA TYR A 321 -19.00 11.20 -26.66
C TYR A 321 -19.53 12.63 -26.87
N LEU A 322 -20.51 12.80 -27.75
CA LEU A 322 -21.12 14.11 -28.00
C LEU A 322 -21.87 14.64 -26.78
N GLN A 323 -22.58 13.78 -26.05
CA GLN A 323 -23.20 14.14 -24.77
C GLN A 323 -22.15 14.58 -23.75
N THR A 324 -21.06 13.82 -23.61
CA THR A 324 -19.95 14.18 -22.71
C THR A 324 -19.37 15.53 -23.07
N LEU A 325 -19.17 15.82 -24.35
CA LEU A 325 -18.64 17.09 -24.83
C LEU A 325 -19.57 18.27 -24.52
N VAL A 326 -20.88 18.08 -24.67
CA VAL A 326 -21.89 19.11 -24.38
C VAL A 326 -22.11 19.29 -22.89
N ASP A 327 -22.04 18.23 -22.10
CA ASP A 327 -22.27 18.27 -20.65
C ASP A 327 -21.11 18.92 -19.87
N LEU A 328 -19.94 19.09 -20.51
CA LEU A 328 -18.84 19.83 -19.89
C LEU A 328 -19.18 21.32 -19.73
N PRO A 329 -18.76 21.95 -18.64
CA PRO A 329 -19.06 23.33 -18.32
C PRO A 329 -18.15 24.33 -19.07
N TRP A 330 -18.24 24.40 -20.39
CA TRP A 330 -17.44 25.26 -21.24
C TRP A 330 -17.73 26.72 -20.98
N GLY A 331 -16.77 27.43 -20.35
CA GLY A 331 -16.92 28.86 -20.06
C GLY A 331 -18.01 29.18 -19.02
N GLU A 332 -18.49 28.20 -18.30
CA GLU A 332 -19.45 28.34 -17.21
C GLU A 332 -18.69 28.49 -15.88
N TYR A 333 -18.63 29.72 -15.37
CA TYR A 333 -17.90 30.04 -14.15
C TYR A 333 -18.88 30.45 -13.05
N THR A 334 -18.56 30.04 -11.82
CA THR A 334 -19.19 30.63 -10.62
C THR A 334 -18.53 31.97 -10.32
N GLU A 335 -19.31 32.92 -9.86
CA GLU A 335 -18.79 34.23 -9.42
C GLU A 335 -18.02 34.06 -8.11
N ASP A 336 -16.78 34.53 -8.10
CA ASP A 336 -15.89 34.43 -6.95
C ASP A 336 -16.26 35.48 -5.90
N ASP A 337 -16.44 35.03 -4.65
CA ASP A 337 -16.42 35.93 -3.50
C ASP A 337 -14.99 36.08 -3.01
N LEU A 338 -14.39 37.23 -3.23
CA LEU A 338 -13.02 37.55 -2.82
C LEU A 338 -12.95 38.40 -1.53
N SER A 339 -14.06 38.46 -0.78
CA SER A 339 -14.11 39.16 0.50
C SER A 339 -13.30 38.40 1.57
N LEU A 340 -12.16 38.96 1.96
CA LEU A 340 -11.30 38.35 3.00
C LEU A 340 -12.02 38.28 4.36
N SER A 341 -12.86 39.23 4.69
CA SER A 341 -13.67 39.21 5.92
C SER A 341 -14.67 38.06 5.93
N HIS A 342 -15.31 37.79 4.77
CA HIS A 342 -16.21 36.67 4.60
C HIS A 342 -15.43 35.32 4.71
N ALA A 343 -14.29 35.21 4.02
CA ALA A 343 -13.44 34.03 4.08
C ALA A 343 -12.95 33.74 5.52
N GLN A 344 -12.50 34.77 6.25
CA GLN A 344 -12.08 34.64 7.64
C GLN A 344 -13.23 34.14 8.53
N LYS A 345 -14.45 34.67 8.34
CA LYS A 345 -15.63 34.25 9.08
C LYS A 345 -15.94 32.77 8.85
N ILE A 346 -15.93 32.31 7.61
CA ILE A 346 -16.18 30.91 7.27
C ILE A 346 -15.10 29.98 7.86
N LEU A 347 -13.82 30.34 7.68
CA LEU A 347 -12.71 29.55 8.22
C LEU A 347 -12.79 29.43 9.76
N ASN A 348 -13.16 30.52 10.45
CA ASN A 348 -13.33 30.50 11.90
C ASN A 348 -14.58 29.75 12.36
N GLN A 349 -15.63 29.73 11.55
CA GLN A 349 -16.84 28.98 11.84
C GLN A 349 -16.64 27.48 11.66
N ASP A 350 -15.94 27.08 10.59
CA ASP A 350 -15.81 25.67 10.19
C ASP A 350 -14.60 25.00 10.89
N HIS A 351 -13.58 25.77 11.33
CA HIS A 351 -12.36 25.26 11.93
C HIS A 351 -11.97 26.00 13.21
N TYR A 352 -11.76 25.25 14.27
CA TYR A 352 -11.26 25.78 15.55
C TYR A 352 -9.72 25.71 15.59
N GLY A 353 -9.07 26.77 16.08
CA GLY A 353 -7.61 26.86 16.12
C GLY A 353 -6.99 27.07 14.73
N MET A 354 -5.76 26.61 14.55
CA MET A 354 -5.01 26.70 13.28
C MET A 354 -4.82 28.12 12.75
N GLU A 355 -4.59 29.10 13.62
CA GLU A 355 -4.55 30.52 13.24
C GLU A 355 -3.49 30.79 12.14
N LYS A 356 -2.27 30.21 12.26
CA LYS A 356 -1.21 30.35 11.25
C LYS A 356 -1.64 29.79 9.89
N VAL A 357 -2.37 28.66 9.85
CA VAL A 357 -2.87 28.03 8.62
C VAL A 357 -3.93 28.92 7.97
N LYS A 358 -4.87 29.45 8.78
CA LYS A 358 -5.91 30.36 8.30
C LYS A 358 -5.32 31.64 7.75
N GLU A 359 -4.33 32.23 8.43
CA GLU A 359 -3.62 33.42 7.99
C GLU A 359 -2.95 33.20 6.64
N ARG A 360 -2.22 32.10 6.46
CA ARG A 360 -1.62 31.74 5.18
C ARG A 360 -2.64 31.55 4.06
N ILE A 361 -3.76 30.92 4.36
CA ILE A 361 -4.86 30.79 3.39
C ILE A 361 -5.42 32.16 3.01
N LEU A 362 -5.60 33.08 3.99
CA LEU A 362 -6.09 34.42 3.73
C LEU A 362 -5.07 35.25 2.94
N GLU A 363 -3.77 35.16 3.22
CA GLU A 363 -2.70 35.76 2.43
C GLU A 363 -2.77 35.29 0.97
N TYR A 364 -2.89 33.96 0.76
CA TYR A 364 -3.02 33.39 -0.58
C TYR A 364 -4.25 33.94 -1.32
N LEU A 365 -5.41 33.99 -0.66
CA LEU A 365 -6.62 34.55 -1.23
C LEU A 365 -6.49 36.07 -1.53
N ALA A 366 -5.79 36.82 -0.68
CA ALA A 366 -5.50 38.23 -0.89
C ALA A 366 -4.63 38.46 -2.14
N VAL A 367 -3.55 37.71 -2.30
CA VAL A 367 -2.69 37.78 -3.49
C VAL A 367 -3.48 37.46 -4.75
N ARG A 368 -4.34 36.43 -4.70
CA ARG A 368 -5.19 36.05 -5.81
C ARG A 368 -6.21 37.12 -6.16
N SER A 369 -6.80 37.79 -5.16
CA SER A 369 -7.71 38.92 -5.35
C SER A 369 -7.02 40.09 -6.09
N LEU A 370 -5.78 40.41 -5.69
CA LEU A 370 -5.02 41.53 -6.26
C LEU A 370 -4.51 41.25 -7.69
N LYS A 371 -4.08 40.02 -7.97
CA LYS A 371 -3.55 39.63 -9.29
C LYS A 371 -4.62 39.33 -10.34
N GLY A 372 -5.91 39.40 -10.01
CA GLY A 372 -6.99 39.13 -10.96
C GLY A 372 -7.04 37.67 -11.44
N GLY A 373 -6.50 36.72 -10.68
CA GLY A 373 -6.76 35.28 -10.86
C GLY A 373 -5.82 34.50 -11.77
N MET A 374 -4.71 35.06 -12.23
CA MET A 374 -3.75 34.31 -13.05
C MET A 374 -2.49 33.94 -12.25
N GLN A 375 -2.08 32.66 -12.37
CA GLN A 375 -0.79 32.12 -11.94
C GLN A 375 -0.49 32.27 -10.43
N SER A 376 -1.26 31.58 -9.61
CA SER A 376 -0.89 31.35 -8.21
C SER A 376 -0.32 29.94 -8.05
N PRO A 377 0.69 29.73 -7.20
CA PRO A 377 1.17 28.40 -6.87
C PRO A 377 0.03 27.56 -6.28
N ILE A 378 0.17 26.26 -6.36
CA ILE A 378 -0.84 25.34 -5.85
C ILE A 378 -0.66 25.20 -4.35
N LEU A 379 -1.74 25.30 -3.60
CA LEU A 379 -1.68 25.07 -2.16
C LEU A 379 -1.53 23.57 -1.87
N CYS A 380 -0.53 23.21 -1.06
CA CYS A 380 -0.38 21.87 -0.52
C CYS A 380 -0.52 21.89 1.01
N LEU A 381 -1.61 21.32 1.50
CA LEU A 381 -1.87 21.17 2.93
C LEU A 381 -1.25 19.85 3.40
N TYR A 382 -0.16 19.90 4.16
CA TYR A 382 0.52 18.70 4.63
C TYR A 382 0.53 18.58 6.15
N GLY A 383 0.63 17.36 6.67
CA GLY A 383 0.66 17.10 8.11
C GLY A 383 -0.04 15.78 8.47
N PRO A 384 -0.16 15.45 9.76
CA PRO A 384 -0.66 14.16 10.19
C PRO A 384 -2.10 13.88 9.74
N PRO A 385 -2.51 12.60 9.68
CA PRO A 385 -3.87 12.26 9.29
C PRO A 385 -4.91 12.74 10.31
N GLY A 386 -6.10 13.12 9.82
CA GLY A 386 -7.22 13.48 10.69
C GLY A 386 -7.21 14.90 11.25
N VAL A 387 -6.30 15.78 10.80
CA VAL A 387 -6.25 17.19 11.24
C VAL A 387 -7.17 18.12 10.43
N GLY A 388 -7.90 17.59 9.45
CA GLY A 388 -8.90 18.39 8.72
C GLY A 388 -8.40 19.03 7.42
N LYS A 389 -7.29 18.56 6.83
CA LYS A 389 -6.75 19.08 5.55
C LYS A 389 -7.80 19.15 4.43
N THR A 390 -8.50 18.05 4.21
CA THR A 390 -9.55 17.95 3.17
C THR A 390 -10.75 18.84 3.49
N SER A 391 -11.11 19.02 4.76
CA SER A 391 -12.20 19.91 5.17
C SER A 391 -11.84 21.39 5.02
N LEU A 392 -10.56 21.76 5.22
CA LEU A 392 -10.06 23.11 4.92
C LEU A 392 -10.28 23.46 3.45
N GLY A 393 -9.96 22.54 2.53
CA GLY A 393 -10.23 22.75 1.11
C GLY A 393 -11.72 22.96 0.80
N LYS A 394 -12.62 22.26 1.49
CA LYS A 394 -14.06 22.49 1.37
C LYS A 394 -14.48 23.88 1.88
N SER A 395 -13.90 24.33 2.98
CA SER A 395 -14.18 25.64 3.55
C SER A 395 -13.64 26.78 2.67
N ILE A 396 -12.48 26.58 2.01
CA ILE A 396 -11.96 27.51 1.00
C ILE A 396 -12.94 27.60 -0.18
N ALA A 397 -13.46 26.47 -0.68
CA ALA A 397 -14.44 26.47 -1.75
C ALA A 397 -15.73 27.26 -1.36
N LYS A 398 -16.21 27.05 -0.13
CA LYS A 398 -17.36 27.74 0.43
C LYS A 398 -17.08 29.25 0.57
N ALA A 399 -15.89 29.61 1.05
CA ALA A 399 -15.46 31.02 1.22
C ALA A 399 -15.37 31.77 -0.11
N MET A 400 -14.97 31.10 -1.18
CA MET A 400 -14.88 31.66 -2.53
C MET A 400 -16.18 31.54 -3.34
N ASN A 401 -17.25 30.99 -2.78
CA ASN A 401 -18.50 30.69 -3.52
C ASN A 401 -18.28 29.77 -4.74
N ARG A 402 -17.27 28.86 -4.68
CA ARG A 402 -16.96 27.95 -5.77
C ARG A 402 -17.50 26.55 -5.50
N LYS A 403 -17.76 25.80 -6.56
CA LYS A 403 -18.08 24.37 -6.47
C LYS A 403 -16.86 23.61 -5.93
N TYR A 404 -17.13 22.57 -5.16
CA TYR A 404 -16.12 21.73 -4.52
C TYR A 404 -16.04 20.38 -5.21
N VAL A 405 -14.82 19.94 -5.53
CA VAL A 405 -14.54 18.63 -6.10
C VAL A 405 -13.40 17.98 -5.32
N ARG A 406 -13.49 16.68 -5.12
CA ARG A 406 -12.43 15.90 -4.48
C ARG A 406 -12.08 14.68 -5.31
N MET A 407 -10.80 14.46 -5.54
CA MET A 407 -10.23 13.29 -6.17
C MET A 407 -9.14 12.71 -5.27
N SER A 408 -9.25 11.44 -4.87
CA SER A 408 -8.18 10.74 -4.19
C SER A 408 -7.17 10.23 -5.21
N LEU A 409 -5.90 10.49 -4.95
CA LEU A 409 -4.76 10.04 -5.75
C LEU A 409 -4.15 8.73 -5.22
N GLY A 410 -4.55 8.33 -4.00
CA GLY A 410 -4.12 7.06 -3.43
C GLY A 410 -4.64 5.87 -4.22
N GLY A 411 -3.72 5.02 -4.70
CA GLY A 411 -4.05 3.86 -5.53
C GLY A 411 -4.15 4.13 -7.03
N LEU A 412 -3.78 5.31 -7.50
CA LEU A 412 -3.61 5.59 -8.92
C LEU A 412 -2.31 4.95 -9.42
N HIS A 413 -2.43 4.09 -10.41
CA HIS A 413 -1.30 3.35 -11.00
C HIS A 413 -1.16 3.59 -12.50
N ASP A 414 -2.16 4.19 -13.15
CA ASP A 414 -2.24 4.38 -14.59
C ASP A 414 -2.40 5.88 -14.92
N GLU A 415 -1.54 6.38 -15.79
CA GLU A 415 -1.62 7.73 -16.33
C GLU A 415 -2.96 7.98 -17.05
N ALA A 416 -3.51 6.95 -17.69
CA ALA A 416 -4.78 7.03 -18.40
C ALA A 416 -5.98 7.34 -17.46
N GLU A 417 -5.88 7.07 -16.16
CA GLU A 417 -6.91 7.51 -15.21
C GLU A 417 -6.98 9.05 -15.09
N ILE A 418 -5.86 9.76 -15.30
CA ILE A 418 -5.79 11.21 -15.23
C ILE A 418 -6.16 11.82 -16.57
N ARG A 419 -5.52 11.38 -17.66
CA ARG A 419 -5.66 11.91 -19.02
C ARG A 419 -6.77 11.26 -19.84
N GLY A 420 -7.43 10.22 -19.34
CA GLY A 420 -8.40 9.45 -20.12
C GLY A 420 -7.77 8.41 -21.07
N HIS A 421 -8.56 7.49 -21.52
CA HIS A 421 -8.17 6.45 -22.48
C HIS A 421 -8.47 6.90 -23.90
N ARG A 422 -7.64 6.53 -24.86
CA ARG A 422 -7.91 6.80 -26.26
C ARG A 422 -9.24 6.16 -26.67
N ARG A 423 -10.12 6.93 -27.34
CA ARG A 423 -11.48 6.52 -27.72
C ARG A 423 -11.56 5.25 -28.56
N THR A 424 -10.47 4.87 -29.21
CA THR A 424 -10.38 3.64 -30.02
C THR A 424 -10.39 2.35 -29.20
N TYR A 425 -10.21 2.41 -27.89
CA TYR A 425 -10.23 1.25 -27.02
C TYR A 425 -11.65 0.96 -26.52
N ILE A 426 -12.03 -0.33 -26.48
CA ILE A 426 -13.30 -0.75 -25.87
C ILE A 426 -13.25 -0.44 -24.37
N GLY A 427 -14.27 0.27 -23.88
CA GLY A 427 -14.31 0.71 -22.48
C GLY A 427 -13.52 1.99 -22.18
N ALA A 428 -13.10 2.74 -23.22
CA ALA A 428 -12.44 4.03 -23.04
C ALA A 428 -13.29 4.98 -22.19
N MET A 429 -12.64 5.65 -21.25
CA MET A 429 -13.28 6.57 -20.31
C MET A 429 -12.58 7.92 -20.31
N LEU A 430 -13.38 8.96 -20.03
CA LEU A 430 -12.91 10.29 -19.74
C LEU A 430 -11.94 10.31 -18.56
N GLY A 431 -10.89 11.10 -18.63
CA GLY A 431 -9.95 11.30 -17.54
C GLY A 431 -10.65 11.81 -16.28
N ARG A 432 -10.17 11.35 -15.12
CA ARG A 432 -10.80 11.71 -13.83
C ARG A 432 -10.83 13.21 -13.56
N ILE A 433 -9.85 13.97 -14.06
CA ILE A 433 -9.83 15.44 -13.91
C ILE A 433 -11.05 16.05 -14.60
N VAL A 434 -11.18 15.79 -15.89
CA VAL A 434 -12.27 16.37 -16.70
C VAL A 434 -13.64 15.83 -16.27
N LYS A 435 -13.72 14.53 -15.95
CA LYS A 435 -14.93 13.89 -15.42
C LYS A 435 -15.44 14.54 -14.12
N ASN A 436 -14.53 14.90 -13.23
CA ASN A 436 -14.91 15.57 -11.99
C ASN A 436 -15.31 17.04 -12.21
N ILE A 437 -14.73 17.73 -13.18
CA ILE A 437 -15.16 19.06 -13.61
C ILE A 437 -16.58 19.01 -14.21
N GLN A 438 -16.85 18.01 -15.05
CA GLN A 438 -18.20 17.76 -15.56
C GLN A 438 -19.22 17.61 -14.41
N LYS A 439 -18.90 16.78 -13.40
CA LYS A 439 -19.76 16.60 -12.22
C LYS A 439 -19.95 17.87 -11.40
N ALA A 440 -18.94 18.75 -11.36
CA ALA A 440 -19.03 20.04 -10.66
C ALA A 440 -20.01 21.00 -11.35
N GLY A 441 -20.18 20.88 -12.67
CA GLY A 441 -21.00 21.79 -13.47
C GLY A 441 -20.46 23.23 -13.49
N SER A 442 -19.16 23.42 -13.29
CA SER A 442 -18.48 24.70 -13.34
C SER A 442 -17.04 24.52 -13.80
N ALA A 443 -16.53 25.41 -14.62
CA ALA A 443 -15.15 25.38 -15.14
C ALA A 443 -14.12 25.96 -14.16
N ASN A 444 -14.53 26.54 -13.02
CA ASN A 444 -13.64 27.10 -12.00
C ASN A 444 -13.84 26.50 -10.59
N PRO A 445 -14.00 25.17 -10.43
CA PRO A 445 -14.18 24.60 -9.12
C PRO A 445 -12.90 24.73 -8.27
N VAL A 446 -13.05 24.55 -6.96
CA VAL A 446 -11.93 24.19 -6.08
C VAL A 446 -11.77 22.67 -6.15
N PHE A 447 -10.63 22.22 -6.64
CA PHE A 447 -10.34 20.83 -6.91
C PHE A 447 -9.32 20.29 -5.90
N ILE A 448 -9.75 19.39 -5.02
CA ILE A 448 -8.88 18.78 -4.02
C ILE A 448 -8.27 17.52 -4.58
N LEU A 449 -6.94 17.51 -4.63
CA LEU A 449 -6.10 16.35 -4.93
C LEU A 449 -5.66 15.71 -3.59
N ASP A 450 -6.43 14.75 -3.15
CA ASP A 450 -6.25 14.17 -1.81
C ASP A 450 -5.23 13.02 -1.84
N GLU A 451 -4.37 12.97 -0.82
CA GLU A 451 -3.31 11.95 -0.68
C GLU A 451 -2.31 11.91 -1.85
N ILE A 452 -1.78 13.10 -2.24
CA ILE A 452 -0.77 13.20 -3.31
C ILE A 452 0.53 12.47 -2.98
N ASP A 453 0.82 12.26 -1.71
CA ASP A 453 1.94 11.48 -1.18
C ASP A 453 1.82 9.97 -1.46
N LYS A 454 0.66 9.49 -1.90
CA LYS A 454 0.41 8.07 -2.18
C LYS A 454 0.35 7.73 -3.68
N ILE A 455 0.83 8.62 -4.52
CA ILE A 455 0.92 8.36 -5.96
C ILE A 455 1.96 7.28 -6.21
N ALA A 456 1.60 6.30 -7.04
CA ALA A 456 2.54 5.28 -7.46
C ALA A 456 3.70 5.89 -8.28
N GLN A 457 4.91 5.40 -8.03
CA GLN A 457 6.05 5.72 -8.89
C GLN A 457 5.85 5.13 -10.28
N ALA A 458 6.54 5.70 -11.28
CA ALA A 458 6.50 5.27 -12.67
C ALA A 458 6.58 3.74 -12.82
N ASN A 459 5.66 3.18 -13.57
CA ASN A 459 5.57 1.74 -13.85
C ASN A 459 5.23 1.50 -15.33
N PHE A 460 5.04 0.23 -15.72
CA PHE A 460 4.78 -0.14 -17.12
C PHE A 460 3.52 0.53 -17.75
N ASN A 461 2.59 1.04 -16.94
CA ASN A 461 1.35 1.68 -17.39
C ASN A 461 1.46 3.21 -17.48
N GLY A 462 2.67 3.77 -17.42
CA GLY A 462 2.92 5.20 -17.49
C GLY A 462 3.32 5.82 -16.14
N ASP A 463 3.40 7.13 -16.13
CA ASP A 463 3.78 7.92 -14.95
C ASP A 463 2.66 8.90 -14.57
N PRO A 464 1.82 8.55 -13.59
CA PRO A 464 0.79 9.45 -13.09
C PRO A 464 1.32 10.80 -12.58
N SER A 465 2.58 10.83 -12.10
CA SER A 465 3.21 12.08 -11.64
C SER A 465 3.45 13.05 -12.77
N SER A 466 3.87 12.54 -13.94
CA SER A 466 4.06 13.35 -15.15
C SER A 466 2.74 13.94 -15.66
N ALA A 467 1.65 13.15 -15.64
CA ALA A 467 0.33 13.65 -16.00
C ALA A 467 -0.14 14.75 -15.04
N LEU A 468 0.15 14.63 -13.75
CA LEU A 468 -0.19 15.66 -12.77
C LEU A 468 0.67 16.92 -12.94
N LEU A 469 1.91 16.81 -13.37
CA LEU A 469 2.73 17.99 -13.67
C LEU A 469 2.06 18.87 -14.73
N GLU A 470 1.50 18.29 -15.79
CA GLU A 470 0.76 19.03 -16.81
C GLU A 470 -0.51 19.70 -16.26
N VAL A 471 -1.26 18.99 -15.41
CA VAL A 471 -2.45 19.55 -14.74
C VAL A 471 -2.12 20.71 -13.82
N LEU A 472 -1.00 20.59 -13.11
CA LEU A 472 -0.61 21.52 -12.05
C LEU A 472 0.31 22.64 -12.53
N ASP A 473 0.88 22.55 -13.72
CA ASP A 473 1.72 23.60 -14.27
C ASP A 473 0.85 24.72 -14.89
N PRO A 474 0.90 25.95 -14.36
CA PRO A 474 0.10 27.08 -14.90
C PRO A 474 0.38 27.42 -16.37
N GLU A 475 1.54 27.02 -16.89
CA GLU A 475 1.90 27.25 -18.30
C GLU A 475 1.24 26.21 -19.22
N GLN A 476 1.11 24.99 -18.77
CA GLN A 476 0.60 23.84 -19.53
C GLN A 476 -0.90 23.61 -19.33
N ASN A 477 -1.45 23.88 -18.14
CA ASN A 477 -2.84 23.55 -17.78
C ASN A 477 -3.92 24.28 -18.58
N LYS A 478 -3.54 25.32 -19.34
CA LYS A 478 -4.44 26.02 -20.29
C LYS A 478 -4.84 25.14 -21.48
N ALA A 479 -4.01 24.16 -21.80
CA ALA A 479 -4.20 23.25 -22.91
C ALA A 479 -4.05 21.80 -22.44
N PHE A 480 -4.74 21.45 -21.36
CA PHE A 480 -4.72 20.09 -20.83
C PHE A 480 -5.41 19.13 -21.81
N HIS A 481 -4.65 18.19 -22.36
CA HIS A 481 -5.16 17.24 -23.33
C HIS A 481 -5.76 16.01 -22.68
N ASP A 482 -7.07 15.79 -22.88
CA ASP A 482 -7.73 14.54 -22.50
C ASP A 482 -7.81 13.60 -23.70
N ASN A 483 -7.25 12.39 -23.57
CA ASN A 483 -7.15 11.42 -24.65
C ASN A 483 -8.53 10.88 -25.11
N TYR A 484 -9.56 10.92 -24.26
CA TYR A 484 -10.91 10.51 -24.62
C TYR A 484 -11.62 11.57 -25.43
N LEU A 485 -11.47 12.84 -25.01
CA LEU A 485 -12.04 13.97 -25.75
C LEU A 485 -11.28 14.26 -27.03
N ASP A 486 -9.97 13.99 -27.05
CA ASP A 486 -9.05 14.32 -28.13
C ASP A 486 -9.05 15.83 -28.45
N ILE A 487 -9.24 16.65 -27.41
CA ILE A 487 -9.21 18.12 -27.44
C ILE A 487 -8.62 18.64 -26.13
N ASP A 488 -8.11 19.87 -26.22
CA ASP A 488 -7.57 20.56 -25.07
C ASP A 488 -8.67 21.20 -24.23
N TYR A 489 -8.59 21.04 -22.92
CA TYR A 489 -9.49 21.65 -21.95
C TYR A 489 -8.74 22.64 -21.05
N ASP A 490 -9.25 23.86 -20.91
CA ASP A 490 -8.62 24.90 -20.10
C ASP A 490 -8.87 24.68 -18.61
N LEU A 491 -7.83 24.30 -17.88
CA LEU A 491 -7.84 24.14 -16.42
C LEU A 491 -7.33 25.38 -15.66
N SER A 492 -6.95 26.47 -16.35
CA SER A 492 -6.28 27.63 -15.73
C SER A 492 -7.12 28.36 -14.68
N LYS A 493 -8.45 28.20 -14.73
CA LYS A 493 -9.38 28.81 -13.78
C LYS A 493 -9.71 27.89 -12.59
N VAL A 494 -9.33 26.62 -12.65
CA VAL A 494 -9.48 25.66 -11.56
C VAL A 494 -8.52 26.02 -10.43
N LEU A 495 -8.98 25.99 -9.19
CA LEU A 495 -8.12 26.12 -8.02
C LEU A 495 -7.78 24.73 -7.50
N PHE A 496 -6.57 24.27 -7.78
CA PHE A 496 -6.08 23.01 -7.25
C PHE A 496 -5.54 23.19 -5.83
N ILE A 497 -5.93 22.30 -4.93
CA ILE A 497 -5.39 22.19 -3.58
C ILE A 497 -5.00 20.75 -3.36
N ALA A 498 -3.73 20.50 -3.07
CA ALA A 498 -3.22 19.18 -2.76
C ALA A 498 -3.29 18.93 -1.23
N THR A 499 -3.45 17.67 -0.83
CA THR A 499 -3.26 17.23 0.56
C THR A 499 -2.24 16.11 0.63
N ALA A 500 -1.36 16.15 1.62
CA ALA A 500 -0.35 15.12 1.86
C ALA A 500 -0.24 14.82 3.35
N ASN A 501 0.17 13.60 3.69
CA ASN A 501 0.57 13.27 5.06
C ASN A 501 2.08 13.39 5.23
N ASP A 502 2.84 13.02 4.21
CA ASP A 502 4.30 13.06 4.18
C ASP A 502 4.80 13.68 2.87
N LEU A 503 5.73 14.60 2.96
CA LEU A 503 6.34 15.25 1.79
C LEU A 503 7.46 14.43 1.16
N SER A 504 8.07 13.50 1.92
CA SER A 504 9.25 12.74 1.47
C SER A 504 8.96 11.82 0.28
N SER A 505 7.72 11.38 0.14
CA SER A 505 7.27 10.49 -0.95
C SER A 505 6.85 11.23 -2.22
N ILE A 506 6.69 12.56 -2.15
CA ILE A 506 6.26 13.37 -3.29
C ILE A 506 7.46 13.70 -4.19
N PRO A 507 7.37 13.50 -5.51
CA PRO A 507 8.42 13.87 -6.44
C PRO A 507 8.76 15.35 -6.36
N ARG A 508 10.06 15.69 -6.33
CA ARG A 508 10.55 17.07 -6.24
C ARG A 508 9.93 18.03 -7.26
N PRO A 509 9.79 17.66 -8.56
CA PRO A 509 9.19 18.55 -9.55
C PRO A 509 7.73 18.96 -9.23
N LEU A 510 6.98 18.13 -8.51
CA LEU A 510 5.65 18.49 -8.01
C LEU A 510 5.74 19.43 -6.81
N LEU A 511 6.66 19.16 -5.88
CA LEU A 511 6.86 20.00 -4.70
C LEU A 511 7.26 21.44 -5.06
N ASP A 512 8.13 21.61 -6.06
CA ASP A 512 8.61 22.92 -6.52
C ASP A 512 7.49 23.82 -7.06
N ARG A 513 6.33 23.26 -7.42
CA ARG A 513 5.15 23.99 -7.91
C ARG A 513 4.12 24.28 -6.83
N MET A 514 4.38 23.81 -5.60
CA MET A 514 3.43 23.90 -4.50
C MET A 514 3.86 24.87 -3.42
N GLU A 515 2.90 25.65 -2.93
CA GLU A 515 3.06 26.39 -1.68
C GLU A 515 2.66 25.49 -0.52
N LEU A 516 3.64 25.15 0.31
CA LEU A 516 3.48 24.19 1.40
C LEU A 516 2.92 24.89 2.64
N ILE A 517 1.78 24.41 3.15
CA ILE A 517 1.18 24.86 4.40
C ILE A 517 1.10 23.69 5.36
N GLU A 518 1.85 23.77 6.44
CA GLU A 518 1.84 22.76 7.48
C GLU A 518 0.57 22.86 8.34
N VAL A 519 -0.17 21.76 8.42
CA VAL A 519 -1.34 21.62 9.28
C VAL A 519 -0.94 20.70 10.44
N GLY A 520 -0.52 21.29 11.55
CA GLY A 520 -0.11 20.54 12.74
C GLY A 520 -1.23 19.76 13.42
N GLY A 521 -0.85 18.91 14.36
CA GLY A 521 -1.78 18.18 15.20
C GLY A 521 -2.50 19.10 16.19
N TYR A 522 -3.62 18.62 16.76
CA TYR A 522 -4.39 19.32 17.78
C TYR A 522 -3.96 18.90 19.17
N ILE A 523 -3.99 19.85 20.08
CA ILE A 523 -3.85 19.58 21.51
C ILE A 523 -5.17 19.10 22.13
N THR A 524 -5.11 18.59 23.36
CA THR A 524 -6.29 18.05 24.06
C THR A 524 -7.42 19.09 24.17
N GLU A 525 -7.08 20.34 24.50
CA GLU A 525 -8.03 21.44 24.63
C GLU A 525 -8.69 21.79 23.28
N GLU A 526 -7.90 21.84 22.22
CA GLU A 526 -8.42 22.06 20.86
C GLU A 526 -9.32 20.90 20.42
N LYS A 527 -8.93 19.65 20.70
CA LYS A 527 -9.76 18.47 20.41
C LYS A 527 -11.09 18.49 21.15
N ILE A 528 -11.09 18.94 22.41
CA ILE A 528 -12.32 19.10 23.20
C ILE A 528 -13.24 20.13 22.55
N GLU A 529 -12.72 21.29 22.16
CA GLU A 529 -13.52 22.33 21.52
C GLU A 529 -14.01 21.92 20.13
N ILE A 530 -13.17 21.24 19.33
CA ILE A 530 -13.58 20.64 18.04
C ILE A 530 -14.68 19.60 18.26
N ALA A 531 -14.52 18.75 19.26
CA ALA A 531 -15.53 17.73 19.59
C ALA A 531 -16.87 18.38 19.93
N LYS A 532 -16.88 19.40 20.79
CA LYS A 532 -18.10 20.10 21.20
C LYS A 532 -18.79 20.82 20.05
N ARG A 533 -18.02 21.57 19.24
CA ARG A 533 -18.58 22.45 18.21
C ARG A 533 -18.96 21.71 16.93
N HIS A 534 -18.20 20.64 16.58
CA HIS A 534 -18.33 20.02 15.27
C HIS A 534 -18.64 18.51 15.33
N LEU A 535 -17.85 17.71 16.11
CA LEU A 535 -17.99 16.25 16.04
C LEU A 535 -19.27 15.76 16.72
N VAL A 536 -19.54 16.17 17.96
CA VAL A 536 -20.71 15.73 18.71
C VAL A 536 -22.02 16.11 18.01
N PRO A 537 -22.23 17.38 17.55
CA PRO A 537 -23.44 17.72 16.80
C PRO A 537 -23.62 16.89 15.54
N ARG A 538 -22.54 16.72 14.76
CA ARG A 538 -22.57 15.91 13.52
C ARG A 538 -22.91 14.47 13.79
N GLU A 539 -22.30 13.87 14.81
CA GLU A 539 -22.55 12.46 15.13
C GLU A 539 -23.92 12.23 15.77
N LEU A 540 -24.49 13.20 16.48
CA LEU A 540 -25.88 13.17 16.93
C LEU A 540 -26.85 13.18 15.73
N ASP A 541 -26.56 13.98 14.70
CA ASP A 541 -27.32 14.01 13.46
C ASP A 541 -27.22 12.65 12.73
N ASN A 542 -25.99 12.15 12.55
CA ASN A 542 -25.73 10.88 11.86
C ASN A 542 -26.41 9.67 12.54
N THR A 543 -26.56 9.70 13.86
CA THR A 543 -27.20 8.65 14.65
C THR A 543 -28.70 8.89 14.87
N GLY A 544 -29.24 10.04 14.43
CA GLY A 544 -30.65 10.38 14.64
C GLY A 544 -31.02 10.81 16.06
N LEU A 545 -30.04 10.89 16.96
CA LEU A 545 -30.22 11.23 18.38
C LEU A 545 -30.41 12.73 18.63
N ASN A 546 -30.21 13.58 17.63
CA ASN A 546 -30.47 15.03 17.72
C ASN A 546 -31.96 15.37 18.00
N LYS A 547 -32.88 14.47 17.69
CA LYS A 547 -34.31 14.57 17.93
C LYS A 547 -34.73 14.13 19.33
N TYR A 548 -33.83 13.48 20.08
CA TYR A 548 -34.12 12.98 21.42
C TYR A 548 -34.21 14.11 22.45
N THR A 549 -35.17 14.00 23.38
CA THR A 549 -35.36 14.97 24.47
C THR A 549 -35.41 14.22 25.77
N PRO A 550 -34.57 14.54 26.78
CA PRO A 550 -33.62 15.65 26.86
C PRO A 550 -32.36 15.45 25.96
N LYS A 551 -31.77 16.57 25.48
CA LYS A 551 -30.61 16.52 24.57
C LYS A 551 -29.39 15.86 25.21
N ILE A 552 -28.80 14.94 24.47
CA ILE A 552 -27.56 14.27 24.86
C ILE A 552 -26.38 15.26 24.78
N LYS A 553 -25.59 15.33 25.84
CA LYS A 553 -24.42 16.21 25.94
C LYS A 553 -23.23 15.46 26.51
N PHE A 554 -22.06 15.73 26.00
CA PHE A 554 -20.80 15.28 26.60
C PHE A 554 -20.24 16.40 27.47
N ASN A 555 -19.96 16.12 28.76
CA ASN A 555 -19.26 17.08 29.57
C ASN A 555 -17.77 17.16 29.19
N LYS A 556 -17.08 18.21 29.63
CA LYS A 556 -15.65 18.44 29.31
C LYS A 556 -14.79 17.24 29.74
N ALA A 557 -15.00 16.74 30.96
CA ALA A 557 -14.24 15.62 31.49
C ALA A 557 -14.46 14.31 30.76
N ALA A 558 -15.66 14.07 30.20
CA ALA A 558 -15.94 12.90 29.37
C ALA A 558 -15.16 12.95 28.06
N LEU A 559 -15.17 14.10 27.37
CA LEU A 559 -14.39 14.29 26.14
C LEU A 559 -12.89 14.16 26.41
N GLU A 560 -12.39 14.74 27.49
CA GLU A 560 -11.00 14.59 27.92
C GLU A 560 -10.65 13.12 28.17
N THR A 561 -11.52 12.38 28.86
CA THR A 561 -11.36 10.94 29.07
C THR A 561 -11.30 10.16 27.76
N ILE A 562 -12.17 10.47 26.78
CA ILE A 562 -12.14 9.82 25.47
C ILE A 562 -10.82 10.13 24.77
N ILE A 563 -10.39 11.39 24.75
CA ILE A 563 -9.17 11.83 24.09
C ILE A 563 -7.93 11.16 24.70
N GLU A 564 -7.82 11.15 26.02
CA GLU A 564 -6.63 10.67 26.73
C GLU A 564 -6.55 9.15 26.85
N LYS A 565 -7.69 8.47 26.99
CA LYS A 565 -7.72 7.04 27.33
C LYS A 565 -8.22 6.12 26.22
N TYR A 566 -8.88 6.67 25.18
CA TYR A 566 -9.44 5.86 24.09
C TYR A 566 -8.94 6.25 22.70
N THR A 567 -8.14 7.33 22.61
CA THR A 567 -7.54 7.75 21.33
C THR A 567 -6.05 8.00 21.49
N ARG A 568 -5.31 7.69 20.42
CA ARG A 568 -3.87 7.95 20.30
C ARG A 568 -3.62 8.45 18.89
N GLU A 569 -3.81 9.76 18.68
CA GLU A 569 -3.70 10.38 17.35
C GLU A 569 -3.41 11.89 17.45
N SER A 570 -2.74 12.44 16.44
CA SER A 570 -2.52 13.89 16.33
C SER A 570 -3.79 14.63 15.89
N GLY A 571 -4.64 14.00 15.10
CA GLY A 571 -5.90 14.55 14.61
C GLY A 571 -7.10 14.24 15.51
N VAL A 572 -8.28 14.17 14.90
CA VAL A 572 -9.57 13.92 15.57
C VAL A 572 -10.37 12.77 14.96
N ARG A 573 -9.77 11.96 14.08
CA ARG A 573 -10.48 10.89 13.37
C ARG A 573 -10.86 9.71 14.26
N GLN A 574 -9.96 9.32 15.18
CA GLN A 574 -10.27 8.28 16.18
C GLN A 574 -11.25 8.81 17.20
N LEU A 575 -11.09 10.07 17.64
CA LEU A 575 -12.01 10.74 18.55
C LEU A 575 -13.44 10.73 17.99
N GLU A 576 -13.61 11.07 16.72
CA GLU A 576 -14.89 10.97 16.01
C GLU A 576 -15.47 9.56 16.06
N LYS A 577 -14.64 8.54 15.75
CA LYS A 577 -15.05 7.13 15.79
C LYS A 577 -15.50 6.69 17.20
N GLN A 578 -14.81 7.14 18.25
CA GLN A 578 -15.18 6.81 19.62
C GLN A 578 -16.48 7.51 20.05
N ILE A 579 -16.66 8.78 19.70
CA ILE A 579 -17.91 9.51 19.93
C ILE A 579 -19.06 8.79 19.21
N ASN A 580 -18.88 8.46 17.92
CA ASN A 580 -19.86 7.72 17.14
C ASN A 580 -20.18 6.35 17.78
N LYS A 581 -19.16 5.62 18.25
CA LYS A 581 -19.34 4.33 18.93
C LYS A 581 -20.17 4.47 20.20
N ALA A 582 -19.94 5.51 21.00
CA ALA A 582 -20.72 5.79 22.21
C ALA A 582 -22.18 6.12 21.85
N LEU A 583 -22.39 7.02 20.88
CA LEU A 583 -23.73 7.41 20.45
C LEU A 583 -24.51 6.25 19.80
N ARG A 584 -23.84 5.39 19.02
CA ARG A 584 -24.50 4.18 18.48
C ARG A 584 -24.96 3.22 19.57
N LYS A 585 -24.21 3.05 20.66
CA LYS A 585 -24.67 2.24 21.79
C LYS A 585 -25.87 2.85 22.51
N MET A 586 -25.91 4.18 22.60
CA MET A 586 -27.07 4.88 23.14
C MET A 586 -28.30 4.73 22.21
N ALA A 587 -28.09 4.90 20.91
CA ALA A 587 -29.15 4.67 19.93
C ALA A 587 -29.67 3.22 19.95
N TYR A 588 -28.79 2.24 20.14
CA TYR A 588 -29.16 0.84 20.30
C TYR A 588 -30.06 0.62 21.51
N LYS A 589 -29.69 1.18 22.71
CA LYS A 589 -30.53 1.10 23.91
C LYS A 589 -31.92 1.69 23.66
N LEU A 590 -31.97 2.89 23.10
CA LEU A 590 -33.24 3.54 22.78
C LEU A 590 -34.11 2.76 21.76
N ALA A 591 -33.50 2.08 20.82
CA ALA A 591 -34.23 1.24 19.86
C ALA A 591 -34.83 -0.02 20.50
N TYR A 592 -34.34 -0.46 21.65
CA TYR A 592 -34.89 -1.52 22.47
C TYR A 592 -35.88 -1.01 23.53
N GLU A 593 -36.35 0.26 23.42
CA GLU A 593 -37.25 0.90 24.35
C GLU A 593 -36.70 1.01 25.79
N GLU A 594 -35.38 0.89 25.95
CA GLU A 594 -34.70 1.13 27.23
C GLU A 594 -34.59 2.65 27.45
N GLU A 595 -34.89 3.10 28.67
CA GLU A 595 -34.63 4.49 29.05
C GLU A 595 -33.12 4.70 29.18
N LEU A 596 -32.64 5.87 28.74
CA LEU A 596 -31.24 6.24 28.99
C LEU A 596 -31.09 6.69 30.44
N ASP A 597 -30.21 6.01 31.16
CA ASP A 597 -29.91 6.30 32.56
C ASP A 597 -29.47 7.77 32.74
N ASN A 598 -28.75 8.32 31.75
CA ASN A 598 -28.26 9.67 31.79
C ASN A 598 -28.04 10.21 30.37
N THR A 599 -28.47 11.44 30.12
CA THR A 599 -28.23 12.17 28.85
C THR A 599 -27.03 13.10 28.90
N ASN A 600 -26.47 13.35 30.12
CA ASN A 600 -25.24 14.10 30.32
C ASN A 600 -24.07 13.12 30.56
N ILE A 601 -23.31 12.82 29.49
CA ILE A 601 -22.28 11.81 29.51
C ILE A 601 -21.08 12.30 30.32
N THR A 602 -20.78 11.52 31.37
CA THR A 602 -19.67 11.70 32.33
C THR A 602 -18.55 10.69 32.03
N PRO A 603 -17.35 10.80 32.64
CA PRO A 603 -16.28 9.80 32.47
C PRO A 603 -16.68 8.37 32.83
N THR A 604 -17.54 8.18 33.83
CA THR A 604 -18.03 6.86 34.20
C THR A 604 -18.92 6.25 33.11
N GLU A 605 -19.78 7.04 32.52
CA GLU A 605 -20.61 6.61 31.39
C GLU A 605 -19.80 6.33 30.12
N VAL A 606 -18.74 7.10 29.88
CA VAL A 606 -17.78 6.80 28.80
C VAL A 606 -17.22 5.40 28.98
N THR A 607 -16.79 5.03 30.20
CA THR A 607 -16.25 3.70 30.48
C THR A 607 -17.34 2.61 30.30
N SER A 608 -18.57 2.86 30.72
CA SER A 608 -19.69 1.94 30.49
C SER A 608 -19.99 1.75 29.00
N LEU A 609 -19.96 2.84 28.22
CA LEU A 609 -20.26 2.81 26.78
C LEU A 609 -19.12 2.25 25.94
N LEU A 610 -17.88 2.60 26.22
CA LEU A 610 -16.73 2.23 25.37
C LEU A 610 -15.98 0.99 25.88
N GLY A 611 -16.17 0.61 27.12
CA GLY A 611 -15.46 -0.48 27.79
C GLY A 611 -14.20 0.02 28.51
N ASN A 612 -13.36 -0.91 28.95
CA ASN A 612 -12.10 -0.55 29.60
C ASN A 612 -11.20 0.28 28.70
N PRO A 613 -10.56 1.33 29.24
CA PRO A 613 -9.66 2.16 28.45
C PRO A 613 -8.47 1.35 27.94
N PRO A 614 -8.18 1.41 26.63
CA PRO A 614 -7.06 0.69 26.03
C PRO A 614 -5.70 1.35 26.32
N PHE A 615 -5.71 2.64 26.67
CA PHE A 615 -4.49 3.39 26.94
C PHE A 615 -4.47 3.88 28.38
N ASN A 616 -3.34 3.66 29.04
CA ASN A 616 -3.05 4.31 30.33
C ASN A 616 -2.34 5.64 30.02
N ARG A 617 -2.54 6.60 30.91
CA ARG A 617 -1.87 7.90 30.84
C ARG A 617 -0.37 7.69 31.08
N ASP A 618 0.45 8.29 30.20
CA ASP A 618 1.88 8.41 30.46
C ASP A 618 2.04 9.36 31.67
N ILE A 619 2.42 8.80 32.79
CA ILE A 619 2.65 9.56 34.02
C ILE A 619 4.15 9.51 34.28
N TYR A 620 4.71 10.66 34.66
CA TYR A 620 6.08 10.72 35.12
C TYR A 620 6.28 9.78 36.31
N GLN A 621 7.24 8.85 36.22
CA GLN A 621 7.45 7.77 37.19
C GLN A 621 8.36 8.15 38.36
N GLY A 622 8.84 9.39 38.43
CA GLY A 622 9.78 9.81 39.49
C GLY A 622 11.24 9.70 39.06
N ASN A 623 12.14 9.88 39.99
CA ASN A 623 13.59 9.88 39.80
C ASN A 623 14.35 9.05 40.84
N ASP A 624 13.73 8.04 41.42
CA ASP A 624 14.30 7.27 42.53
C ASP A 624 15.44 6.34 42.11
N TYR A 625 15.55 6.06 40.79
CA TYR A 625 16.58 5.18 40.27
C TYR A 625 17.64 5.96 39.48
N ALA A 626 18.92 5.57 39.63
CA ALA A 626 20.00 6.06 38.78
C ALA A 626 19.85 5.48 37.35
N GLY A 627 20.20 6.28 36.38
CA GLY A 627 20.15 5.86 34.97
C GLY A 627 18.77 5.93 34.34
N VAL A 628 17.74 6.43 35.02
CA VAL A 628 16.40 6.62 34.46
C VAL A 628 16.18 8.10 34.17
N VAL A 629 15.98 8.42 32.88
CA VAL A 629 15.80 9.80 32.42
C VAL A 629 14.62 9.90 31.46
N THR A 630 13.84 10.96 31.62
CA THR A 630 12.70 11.22 30.75
C THR A 630 13.12 12.05 29.54
N GLY A 631 12.91 11.50 28.36
CA GLY A 631 13.03 12.19 27.08
C GLY A 631 11.67 12.58 26.51
N LEU A 632 11.70 13.36 25.44
CA LEU A 632 10.52 13.77 24.69
C LEU A 632 10.62 13.26 23.25
N ALA A 633 9.65 12.48 22.84
CA ALA A 633 9.52 11.96 21.49
C ALA A 633 8.37 12.63 20.75
N TRP A 634 8.50 12.67 19.43
CA TRP A 634 7.42 13.02 18.52
C TRP A 634 7.16 11.83 17.60
N THR A 635 5.89 11.48 17.42
CA THR A 635 5.43 10.39 16.57
C THR A 635 4.31 10.88 15.65
N SER A 636 3.95 10.08 14.68
CA SER A 636 2.80 10.38 13.78
C SER A 636 1.47 10.54 14.53
N VAL A 637 1.41 10.12 15.80
CA VAL A 637 0.22 10.22 16.66
C VAL A 637 0.28 11.37 17.67
N GLY A 638 1.40 12.07 17.74
CA GLY A 638 1.62 13.23 18.62
C GLY A 638 2.90 13.14 19.43
N GLY A 639 3.04 14.03 20.42
CA GLY A 639 4.15 13.99 21.37
C GLY A 639 3.91 12.98 22.48
N GLU A 640 4.96 12.28 22.88
CA GLU A 640 4.98 11.31 23.99
C GLU A 640 6.20 11.52 24.88
N ILE A 641 6.10 11.14 26.15
CA ILE A 641 7.27 11.02 27.01
C ILE A 641 7.95 9.68 26.76
N LEU A 642 9.25 9.65 26.86
CA LEU A 642 10.06 8.47 26.61
C LEU A 642 10.98 8.25 27.81
N PHE A 643 10.93 7.08 28.42
CA PHE A 643 11.87 6.72 29.44
C PHE A 643 13.11 6.08 28.82
N ILE A 644 14.27 6.52 29.27
CA ILE A 644 15.55 5.91 28.90
C ILE A 644 16.17 5.38 30.17
N GLU A 645 16.39 4.08 30.22
CA GLU A 645 16.91 3.35 31.35
C GLU A 645 18.30 2.81 31.02
N THR A 646 19.29 3.22 31.77
CA THR A 646 20.65 2.68 31.67
C THR A 646 20.95 1.82 32.90
N SER A 647 21.30 0.57 32.64
CA SER A 647 21.71 -0.39 33.67
C SER A 647 23.17 -0.77 33.46
N LEU A 648 23.88 -0.98 34.55
CA LEU A 648 25.28 -1.39 34.56
C LEU A 648 25.41 -2.82 35.12
N SER A 649 26.19 -3.65 34.43
CA SER A 649 26.49 -5.03 34.89
C SER A 649 28.01 -5.30 34.81
N LYS A 650 28.53 -6.03 35.82
CA LYS A 650 29.95 -6.42 35.81
C LYS A 650 30.27 -7.25 34.58
N GLY A 651 31.36 -6.91 33.86
CA GLY A 651 31.75 -7.64 32.64
C GLY A 651 33.10 -7.13 32.13
N LYS A 652 33.88 -7.99 31.53
CA LYS A 652 35.28 -7.70 31.12
C LYS A 652 35.40 -7.01 29.74
N ALA A 653 34.31 -6.62 29.09
CA ALA A 653 34.38 -6.18 27.69
C ALA A 653 33.82 -4.79 27.41
N GLY A 654 33.29 -4.06 28.39
CA GLY A 654 32.70 -2.72 28.19
C GLY A 654 31.58 -2.71 27.11
N LYS A 655 30.85 -3.80 27.01
CA LYS A 655 29.88 -4.01 25.93
C LYS A 655 28.69 -3.05 26.09
N LEU A 656 28.35 -2.36 24.99
CA LEU A 656 27.09 -1.63 24.87
C LEU A 656 26.00 -2.59 24.34
N THR A 657 24.89 -2.69 25.07
CA THR A 657 23.69 -3.41 24.63
C THR A 657 22.52 -2.44 24.53
N LEU A 658 21.81 -2.45 23.42
CA LEU A 658 20.67 -1.59 23.16
C LEU A 658 19.42 -2.44 22.96
N THR A 659 18.33 -2.11 23.66
CA THR A 659 17.04 -2.80 23.55
C THR A 659 15.89 -1.81 23.57
N GLY A 660 14.70 -2.21 23.05
CA GLY A 660 13.50 -1.37 23.01
C GLY A 660 13.01 -1.04 21.59
N ASN A 661 13.36 -1.88 20.59
CA ASN A 661 12.97 -1.69 19.20
C ASN A 661 13.42 -0.34 18.60
N LEU A 662 14.73 -0.08 18.76
CA LEU A 662 15.37 1.16 18.33
C LEU A 662 15.72 1.10 16.84
N GLY A 663 15.41 2.14 16.10
CA GLY A 663 15.87 2.34 14.73
C GLY A 663 17.36 2.67 14.66
N ASP A 664 17.91 2.72 13.46
CA ASP A 664 19.35 2.84 13.27
C ASP A 664 19.89 4.22 13.68
N VAL A 665 19.13 5.29 13.44
CA VAL A 665 19.50 6.66 13.87
C VAL A 665 19.57 6.78 15.38
N MET A 666 18.63 6.16 16.10
CA MET A 666 18.62 6.17 17.56
C MET A 666 19.74 5.30 18.16
N LYS A 667 20.10 4.18 17.51
CA LYS A 667 21.26 3.36 17.88
C LYS A 667 22.57 4.15 17.71
N GLU A 668 22.73 4.84 16.59
CA GLU A 668 23.86 5.71 16.33
C GLU A 668 23.95 6.83 17.37
N SER A 669 22.84 7.47 17.70
CA SER A 669 22.77 8.50 18.74
C SER A 669 23.21 7.96 20.11
N ALA A 670 22.87 6.71 20.43
CA ALA A 670 23.30 6.06 21.68
C ALA A 670 24.81 5.78 21.71
N ILE A 671 25.39 5.40 20.57
CA ILE A 671 26.84 5.22 20.43
C ILE A 671 27.55 6.56 20.60
N ILE A 672 27.10 7.61 19.93
CA ILE A 672 27.67 8.97 20.04
C ILE A 672 27.59 9.45 21.48
N ALA A 673 26.46 9.25 22.15
CA ALA A 673 26.29 9.64 23.55
C ALA A 673 27.26 8.91 24.47
N LEU A 674 27.45 7.62 24.29
CA LEU A 674 28.42 6.83 25.08
C LEU A 674 29.87 7.28 24.82
N GLU A 675 30.26 7.48 23.56
CA GLU A 675 31.62 7.93 23.24
C GLU A 675 31.88 9.34 23.78
N TYR A 676 30.89 10.22 23.77
CA TYR A 676 31.00 11.52 24.42
C TYR A 676 31.24 11.40 25.93
N VAL A 677 30.45 10.54 26.61
CA VAL A 677 30.62 10.28 28.05
C VAL A 677 32.01 9.73 28.37
N LYS A 678 32.53 8.80 27.58
CA LYS A 678 33.89 8.24 27.72
C LYS A 678 34.97 9.32 27.56
N ALA A 679 34.80 10.16 26.54
CA ALA A 679 35.78 11.23 26.25
C ALA A 679 35.81 12.33 27.32
N HIS A 680 34.75 12.50 28.08
CA HIS A 680 34.56 13.57 29.05
C HIS A 680 34.25 13.02 30.48
N ILE A 681 34.74 11.84 30.79
CA ILE A 681 34.47 11.17 32.08
C ILE A 681 34.98 11.95 33.25
N ASP A 682 36.02 12.74 33.08
CA ASP A 682 36.61 13.61 34.10
C ASP A 682 35.58 14.62 34.62
N LEU A 683 34.67 15.10 33.79
CA LEU A 683 33.57 16.00 34.22
C LEU A 683 32.62 15.32 35.21
N LEU A 684 32.55 13.98 35.17
CA LEU A 684 31.74 13.20 36.09
C LEU A 684 32.48 12.73 37.35
N GLY A 685 33.83 12.95 37.39
CA GLY A 685 34.65 12.53 38.49
C GLY A 685 34.76 11.00 38.68
N ILE A 686 34.76 10.25 37.56
CA ILE A 686 34.77 8.80 37.53
C ILE A 686 36.05 8.29 36.85
N ASP A 687 36.57 7.17 37.36
CA ASP A 687 37.73 6.49 36.79
C ASP A 687 37.36 5.83 35.44
N TYR A 688 38.12 6.11 34.40
CA TYR A 688 37.91 5.58 33.02
C TYR A 688 37.91 4.04 32.94
N ARG A 689 38.58 3.35 33.89
CA ARG A 689 38.65 1.88 33.95
C ARG A 689 37.28 1.23 34.18
N ILE A 690 36.28 2.02 34.56
CA ILE A 690 34.91 1.51 34.72
C ILE A 690 34.39 0.90 33.41
N PHE A 691 34.74 1.45 32.27
CA PHE A 691 34.32 0.92 30.96
C PHE A 691 34.97 -0.40 30.58
N SER A 692 36.06 -0.79 31.23
CA SER A 692 36.68 -2.11 31.05
C SER A 692 36.04 -3.18 31.93
N ASN A 693 35.43 -2.78 33.05
CA ASN A 693 34.92 -3.67 34.08
C ASN A 693 33.39 -3.75 34.14
N TRP A 694 32.70 -2.89 33.37
CA TRP A 694 31.23 -2.83 33.40
C TRP A 694 30.69 -2.76 31.97
N ASN A 695 29.66 -3.56 31.71
CA ASN A 695 28.86 -3.47 30.51
C ASN A 695 27.72 -2.46 30.73
N ILE A 696 27.36 -1.76 29.67
CA ILE A 696 26.29 -0.76 29.68
C ILE A 696 25.13 -1.30 28.88
N HIS A 697 23.96 -1.34 29.48
CA HIS A 697 22.72 -1.72 28.80
C HIS A 697 21.76 -0.54 28.84
N ILE A 698 21.39 -0.04 27.67
CA ILE A 698 20.38 1.01 27.51
C ILE A 698 19.10 0.34 27.02
N HIS A 699 18.05 0.54 27.77
CA HIS A 699 16.72 0.06 27.43
C HIS A 699 15.76 1.23 27.29
N VAL A 700 14.94 1.18 26.23
CA VAL A 700 13.83 2.12 26.05
C VAL A 700 12.55 1.31 26.10
N PRO A 701 11.76 1.41 27.20
CA PRO A 701 10.52 0.65 27.37
C PRO A 701 9.53 0.79 26.21
N GLU A 702 8.51 -0.05 26.20
CA GLU A 702 7.51 -0.16 25.13
C GLU A 702 8.06 -0.64 23.77
N GLY A 703 8.74 -1.79 23.77
CA GLY A 703 9.36 -2.41 22.59
C GLY A 703 8.39 -2.77 21.44
N ALA A 704 7.08 -2.71 21.67
CA ALA A 704 6.08 -2.90 20.62
C ALA A 704 6.02 -1.73 19.63
N THR A 705 6.45 -0.53 20.04
CA THR A 705 6.46 0.67 19.20
C THR A 705 7.88 0.93 18.70
N PRO A 706 8.14 0.96 17.38
CA PRO A 706 9.43 1.35 16.85
C PRO A 706 9.77 2.78 17.23
N LYS A 707 11.02 3.01 17.66
CA LYS A 707 11.53 4.32 18.07
C LYS A 707 12.78 4.65 17.27
N ASP A 708 12.76 5.78 16.59
CA ASP A 708 13.89 6.23 15.81
C ASP A 708 14.04 7.75 15.87
N GLY A 709 15.26 8.23 15.64
CA GLY A 709 15.58 9.65 15.58
C GLY A 709 16.71 10.07 16.52
N PRO A 710 17.40 11.18 16.23
CA PRO A 710 18.58 11.65 16.97
C PRO A 710 18.21 12.44 18.23
N SER A 711 16.96 12.82 18.43
CA SER A 711 16.50 13.79 19.45
C SER A 711 16.60 13.29 20.89
N ALA A 712 16.93 12.02 21.11
CA ALA A 712 17.16 11.45 22.44
C ALA A 712 18.63 11.52 22.89
N GLY A 713 19.52 12.09 22.13
CA GLY A 713 20.96 12.05 22.36
C GLY A 713 21.37 12.61 23.73
N ILE A 714 20.87 13.80 24.10
CA ILE A 714 21.17 14.38 25.43
C ILE A 714 20.54 13.59 26.57
N THR A 715 19.38 12.96 26.32
CA THR A 715 18.68 12.12 27.30
C THR A 715 19.47 10.85 27.57
N ILE A 716 19.97 10.19 26.53
CA ILE A 716 20.83 9.00 26.61
C ILE A 716 22.13 9.32 27.34
N ALA A 717 22.81 10.41 26.94
CA ALA A 717 24.05 10.86 27.59
C ALA A 717 23.84 11.12 29.09
N THR A 718 22.72 11.74 29.45
CA THR A 718 22.37 12.01 30.88
C THR A 718 22.01 10.73 31.61
N SER A 719 21.33 9.78 30.96
CA SER A 719 21.01 8.47 31.54
C SER A 719 22.30 7.69 31.86
N ILE A 720 23.25 7.66 30.94
CA ILE A 720 24.57 7.01 31.12
C ILE A 720 25.31 7.72 32.29
N ALA A 721 25.34 9.05 32.29
CA ALA A 721 26.02 9.84 33.33
C ALA A 721 25.40 9.62 34.69
N SER A 722 24.07 9.57 34.80
CA SER A 722 23.36 9.27 36.04
C SER A 722 23.68 7.85 36.54
N ALA A 723 23.66 6.85 35.63
CA ALA A 723 24.00 5.47 35.99
C ALA A 723 25.43 5.32 36.47
N LEU A 724 26.39 5.97 35.83
CA LEU A 724 27.81 5.93 36.22
C LEU A 724 28.11 6.67 37.51
N THR A 725 27.47 7.81 37.77
CA THR A 725 27.65 8.62 38.99
C THR A 725 26.78 8.18 40.15
N GLN A 726 25.72 7.35 39.86
CA GLN A 726 24.67 6.97 40.81
C GLN A 726 23.90 8.19 41.37
N ARG A 727 23.92 9.31 40.65
CA ARG A 727 23.24 10.56 41.01
C ARG A 727 21.82 10.55 40.48
N LYS A 728 20.86 11.02 41.29
CA LYS A 728 19.47 11.18 40.87
C LYS A 728 19.36 12.28 39.81
N VAL A 729 18.47 12.08 38.85
CA VAL A 729 18.08 13.15 37.92
C VAL A 729 17.03 14.04 38.57
N ARG A 730 17.06 15.35 38.31
CA ARG A 730 16.09 16.33 38.84
C ARG A 730 14.66 15.89 38.54
N LYS A 731 13.78 15.98 39.57
CA LYS A 731 12.36 15.62 39.47
C LYS A 731 11.64 16.46 38.41
N ASN A 732 10.60 15.87 37.81
CA ASN A 732 9.72 16.53 36.84
C ASN A 732 10.47 17.22 35.69
N THR A 733 11.64 16.67 35.31
CA THR A 733 12.48 17.17 34.24
C THR A 733 12.42 16.23 33.05
N ALA A 734 12.22 16.77 31.86
CA ALA A 734 12.38 16.04 30.58
C ALA A 734 13.35 16.80 29.67
N MET A 735 13.92 16.09 28.74
CA MET A 735 14.88 16.70 27.82
C MET A 735 14.76 16.20 26.41
N THR A 736 15.17 17.04 25.45
CA THR A 736 15.24 16.69 24.05
C THR A 736 16.35 17.47 23.37
N GLY A 737 17.13 16.77 22.55
CA GLY A 737 18.24 17.38 21.81
C GLY A 737 19.11 16.32 21.19
N GLU A 738 19.65 16.61 20.01
CA GLU A 738 20.64 15.79 19.37
C GLU A 738 22.04 16.15 19.93
N ILE A 739 22.90 15.14 20.04
CA ILE A 739 24.26 15.31 20.56
C ILE A 739 25.27 15.08 19.45
N THR A 740 26.33 15.88 19.43
CA THR A 740 27.52 15.64 18.61
C THR A 740 28.66 15.02 19.43
N LEU A 741 29.66 14.42 18.78
CA LEU A 741 30.84 13.89 19.45
C LEU A 741 31.63 14.95 20.27
N ARG A 742 31.44 16.24 19.98
CA ARG A 742 32.02 17.36 20.70
C ARG A 742 31.14 17.87 21.85
N GLY A 743 30.00 17.24 22.07
CA GLY A 743 29.03 17.61 23.11
C GLY A 743 28.15 18.80 22.78
N LYS A 744 28.20 19.32 21.55
CA LYS A 744 27.27 20.37 21.13
C LYS A 744 25.87 19.82 21.05
N VAL A 745 24.91 20.55 21.59
CA VAL A 745 23.48 20.19 21.49
C VAL A 745 22.90 20.84 20.22
N LEU A 746 22.31 20.04 19.36
CA LEU A 746 21.69 20.49 18.12
C LEU A 746 20.16 20.58 18.26
N PRO A 747 19.52 21.47 17.47
CA PRO A 747 18.09 21.66 17.50
C PRO A 747 17.34 20.43 16.93
N VAL A 748 16.13 20.23 17.43
CA VAL A 748 15.27 19.10 17.07
C VAL A 748 13.88 19.58 16.67
N GLY A 749 13.18 18.77 15.86
CA GLY A 749 11.82 19.06 15.43
C GLY A 749 10.73 18.57 16.40
N GLY A 750 9.46 18.91 16.07
CA GLY A 750 8.29 18.49 16.85
C GLY A 750 8.20 19.13 18.24
N ILE A 751 8.71 20.33 18.41
CA ILE A 751 8.82 21.00 19.72
C ILE A 751 7.45 21.22 20.35
N LYS A 752 6.46 21.69 19.59
CA LYS A 752 5.09 21.91 20.09
C LYS A 752 4.50 20.66 20.71
N GLU A 753 4.56 19.55 19.98
CA GLU A 753 4.01 18.26 20.40
C GLU A 753 4.75 17.71 21.62
N LYS A 754 6.08 17.82 21.64
CA LYS A 754 6.94 17.38 22.76
C LYS A 754 6.61 18.12 24.05
N ILE A 755 6.46 19.44 23.97
CA ILE A 755 6.11 20.27 25.15
C ILE A 755 4.74 19.94 25.69
N LEU A 756 3.77 19.73 24.82
CA LEU A 756 2.42 19.36 25.21
C LEU A 756 2.37 17.96 25.83
N ALA A 757 3.21 17.03 25.38
CA ALA A 757 3.37 15.74 26.03
C ALA A 757 3.98 15.89 27.44
N ALA A 758 5.04 16.68 27.58
CA ALA A 758 5.66 16.98 28.87
C ALA A 758 4.66 17.57 29.84
N LYS A 759 3.88 18.57 29.43
CA LYS A 759 2.84 19.19 30.24
C LYS A 759 1.78 18.20 30.70
N ARG A 760 1.29 17.32 29.81
CA ARG A 760 0.33 16.26 30.15
C ARG A 760 0.89 15.27 31.15
N ALA A 761 2.17 14.93 31.06
CA ALA A 761 2.85 14.03 31.97
C ALA A 761 3.19 14.64 33.33
N GLY A 762 2.91 15.93 33.54
CA GLY A 762 3.21 16.63 34.77
C GLY A 762 4.68 17.09 34.92
N ILE A 763 5.41 17.12 33.79
CA ILE A 763 6.76 17.69 33.72
C ILE A 763 6.67 19.21 33.90
N THR A 764 7.62 19.80 34.63
CA THR A 764 7.69 21.26 34.89
C THR A 764 8.91 21.88 34.22
N ASP A 765 9.99 21.14 34.09
CA ASP A 765 11.28 21.59 33.58
C ASP A 765 11.66 20.87 32.31
N ILE A 766 11.97 21.60 31.25
CA ILE A 766 12.32 21.05 29.96
C ILE A 766 13.70 21.59 29.54
N VAL A 767 14.62 20.66 29.28
CA VAL A 767 15.97 20.97 28.78
C VAL A 767 16.03 20.76 27.28
N MET A 768 16.50 21.74 26.52
CA MET A 768 16.58 21.69 25.07
C MET A 768 17.67 22.59 24.49
N CYS A 769 17.94 22.41 23.19
CA CYS A 769 18.88 23.24 22.46
C CYS A 769 18.48 24.73 22.48
N GLN A 770 19.47 25.63 22.69
CA GLN A 770 19.28 27.08 22.62
C GLN A 770 18.59 27.54 21.32
N VAL A 771 18.89 26.91 20.20
CA VAL A 771 18.31 27.28 18.90
C VAL A 771 16.81 27.03 18.84
N ASN A 772 16.27 26.08 19.64
CA ASN A 772 14.84 25.81 19.72
C ASN A 772 14.03 26.86 20.51
N GLN A 773 14.68 27.89 21.08
CA GLN A 773 14.00 28.99 21.77
C GLN A 773 12.95 29.66 20.85
N LYS A 774 13.28 29.86 19.58
CA LYS A 774 12.37 30.44 18.60
C LYS A 774 11.08 29.60 18.44
N ASP A 775 11.20 28.27 18.47
CA ASP A 775 10.04 27.37 18.34
C ASP A 775 9.15 27.45 19.57
N ILE A 776 9.72 27.76 20.75
CA ILE A 776 8.98 27.99 22.00
C ILE A 776 8.22 29.32 21.96
N GLU A 777 8.87 30.37 21.45
CA GLU A 777 8.24 31.69 21.32
C GLU A 777 7.00 31.66 20.42
N ASP A 778 7.02 30.80 19.43
CA ASP A 778 5.89 30.53 18.50
C ASP A 778 4.70 29.81 19.15
N ILE A 779 4.90 29.20 20.33
CA ILE A 779 3.82 28.48 21.04
C ILE A 779 3.03 29.48 21.91
N PRO A 780 1.69 29.53 21.79
CA PRO A 780 0.86 30.43 22.59
C PRO A 780 1.11 30.27 24.11
N GLU A 781 1.10 31.39 24.82
CA GLU A 781 1.45 31.47 26.25
C GLU A 781 0.65 30.53 27.14
N GLN A 782 -0.62 30.32 26.84
CA GLN A 782 -1.51 29.38 27.54
C GLN A 782 -0.95 27.94 27.62
N TYR A 783 -0.16 27.53 26.64
CA TYR A 783 0.42 26.19 26.55
C TYR A 783 1.77 26.13 27.24
N ARG A 784 2.49 27.27 27.33
CA ARG A 784 3.78 27.38 28.01
C ARG A 784 3.61 27.55 29.52
N LYS A 785 2.45 28.02 29.98
CA LYS A 785 2.16 28.30 31.37
C LYS A 785 2.39 27.06 32.24
N GLY A 786 3.23 27.21 33.31
CA GLY A 786 3.59 26.15 34.23
C GLY A 786 4.78 25.29 33.77
N LEU A 787 5.43 25.64 32.70
CA LEU A 787 6.67 25.04 32.20
C LEU A 787 7.83 26.03 32.31
N THR A 788 9.00 25.52 32.69
CA THR A 788 10.28 26.25 32.71
C THR A 788 11.19 25.64 31.65
N PHE A 789 11.73 26.47 30.79
CA PHE A 789 12.59 26.02 29.68
C PHE A 789 14.06 26.35 30.01
N HIS A 790 14.90 25.34 29.91
CA HIS A 790 16.34 25.43 30.14
C HIS A 790 17.04 25.23 28.79
N TYR A 791 17.55 26.33 28.25
CA TYR A 791 18.24 26.33 26.98
C TYR A 791 19.73 26.06 27.16
N VAL A 792 20.26 25.11 26.42
CA VAL A 792 21.65 24.63 26.53
C VAL A 792 22.32 24.58 25.16
N GLU A 793 23.61 24.80 25.15
CA GLU A 793 24.46 24.66 23.96
C GLU A 793 25.34 23.43 24.02
N ASN A 794 25.62 22.93 25.26
CA ASN A 794 26.52 21.81 25.48
C ASN A 794 25.96 20.81 26.46
N VAL A 795 26.31 19.55 26.32
CA VAL A 795 25.88 18.45 27.23
C VAL A 795 26.37 18.65 28.65
N ALA A 796 27.53 19.29 28.85
CA ALA A 796 28.02 19.63 30.20
C ALA A 796 27.04 20.53 30.98
N GLU A 797 26.35 21.45 30.29
CA GLU A 797 25.29 22.29 30.89
C GLU A 797 24.06 21.48 31.24
N VAL A 798 23.71 20.50 30.37
CA VAL A 798 22.63 19.55 30.65
C VAL A 798 22.90 18.80 31.96
N TRP A 799 24.11 18.24 32.13
CA TRP A 799 24.48 17.49 33.33
C TRP A 799 24.50 18.36 34.56
N LYS A 800 25.03 19.59 34.47
CA LYS A 800 25.07 20.55 35.56
C LYS A 800 23.65 20.88 36.10
N PHE A 801 22.68 20.96 35.20
CA PHE A 801 21.29 21.23 35.56
C PHE A 801 20.54 19.96 35.98
N ALA A 802 20.64 18.88 35.21
CA ALA A 802 19.82 17.69 35.36
C ALA A 802 20.27 16.72 36.45
N LEU A 803 21.58 16.58 36.68
CA LEU A 803 22.11 15.71 37.74
C LEU A 803 22.12 16.43 39.08
N THR A 804 21.45 15.87 40.06
CA THR A 804 21.47 16.38 41.42
C THR A 804 22.70 15.88 42.18
N ASP A 805 23.02 16.47 43.36
CA ASP A 805 24.09 15.96 44.23
C ASP A 805 23.67 14.75 45.07
N GLU A 806 22.35 14.41 45.06
CA GLU A 806 21.83 13.26 45.74
C GLU A 806 22.14 11.97 44.98
N LYS A 807 22.70 10.99 45.69
CA LYS A 807 22.83 9.62 45.20
C LYS A 807 21.53 8.85 45.50
N VAL A 808 21.32 7.77 44.73
CA VAL A 808 20.23 6.82 44.99
C VAL A 808 20.44 6.08 46.32
N ASP A 809 19.39 5.49 46.88
CA ASP A 809 19.44 4.93 48.20
C ASP A 809 20.43 3.76 48.36
N ASN A 810 20.67 2.99 47.32
CA ASN A 810 21.63 1.88 47.27
C ASN A 810 22.58 2.06 46.08
N PRO A 811 23.56 2.97 46.15
CA PRO A 811 24.43 3.24 45.04
C PRO A 811 25.37 2.04 44.79
N ILE A 812 25.57 1.73 43.51
CA ILE A 812 26.55 0.72 43.08
C ILE A 812 27.94 1.24 43.46
N ASP A 813 28.72 0.40 44.13
CA ASP A 813 30.13 0.66 44.42
C ASP A 813 31.01 0.33 43.19
N PHE A 814 31.62 1.34 42.64
CA PHE A 814 32.51 1.25 41.47
C PHE A 814 34.00 1.21 41.87
N THR A 815 34.32 0.98 43.17
CA THR A 815 35.69 0.93 43.62
C THR A 815 36.43 -0.17 42.83
N ILE A 816 37.44 0.25 42.07
CA ILE A 816 38.30 -0.62 41.32
C ILE A 816 39.47 -0.96 42.24
N GLU A 817 39.56 -2.21 42.67
CA GLU A 817 40.71 -2.70 43.44
C GLU A 817 42.00 -2.52 42.59
N GLU A 818 43.01 -1.86 43.11
CA GLU A 818 44.34 -1.79 42.47
C GLU A 818 44.88 -3.21 42.45
N GLU A 819 45.12 -3.76 41.26
CA GLU A 819 45.91 -4.98 41.11
C GLU A 819 47.23 -4.74 41.82
N LYS A 820 47.47 -5.38 42.97
CA LYS A 820 48.78 -5.48 43.56
C LYS A 820 49.72 -6.04 42.52
N LYS A 821 50.61 -5.21 42.01
CA LYS A 821 51.73 -5.69 41.23
C LYS A 821 52.49 -6.69 42.12
N GLU A 822 52.32 -7.94 41.85
CA GLU A 822 53.29 -8.99 42.30
C GLU A 822 54.58 -8.65 41.60
N ASP A 823 55.51 -8.03 42.33
CA ASP A 823 56.92 -7.92 41.95
C ASP A 823 57.46 -9.31 41.69
N LYS A 824 57.72 -9.59 40.43
CA LYS A 824 58.56 -10.69 39.97
C LYS A 824 59.82 -10.14 39.38
#